data_7bb0017b953a469c3e13a90e8522014d
#
_entry.id   7bb0017b953a469c3e13a90e8522014d
#
_cell.length_a   1.000
_cell.length_b   1.000
_cell.length_c   1.000
_cell.angle_alpha   90.00
_cell.angle_beta   90.00
_cell.angle_gamma   90.00
#
_symmetry.space_group_name_H-M   'P 1'
#
loop_
_entity.id
_entity.type
_entity.pdbx_description
1 polymer ?
#
loop_
_entity_poly.entity_id
_entity_poly.type
_entity_poly.pdbx_seq_one_letter_code
_entity_poly.pdbx_strand_id
1 'polypeptide(L)'
;DGPGDADADTDDAAPRAAPAVHSLENDLAVLEGVGASVPPGTLLAVGAAAVADGVANAVLLAHREPKTFALAFHVAADGSKLPGFEPGESASDSSVFAPGAPVEVLSRLPRFAMPADDEVVGRRIGALGAPIDDRGPLTKGSSSGPFSGDESNTTPGGGGSELFREPPSVEDRKPITTPLITGVKALDALTPVGRGQCLLLTGEADARLAELAMHAIAAQSAIERGLAPKRPVRCVYAAVGPGSFEGGSAAGGLYDGGAGVQAKLEAMAPDAMARTTIVACAPEASPAERYAAVAAAFAVAEAARAEGRDVLLAVDDFAGLVGFPAEMGRLSPQLELEDAEATEEQMVEYEGMIINALLAERRRFLGMTLQRVARMNDEMGGGSLTLLGAMVHEKGAYKGRRGGLNDSGDLVGGGGFELPAGFDDMDETLRAKIVAALAKKKEAKEAKEAKEAKEAEEASSSEAEEEYTHAQPRAVVEEFMSITDGQVMVEGFSPETGWAVSVKDSVSRIGSPGAAGPLMSLDMLQLRLDVMQADDMSVFGREGEEKSKMRNRSAAIRGLLRQRPGEAARLSAQTVGMLALRRGALDGMNADEAHDAVEAAVARARERVPEILDAIDEAPKKKLTDEQIEALAEAFEK
;
A
#
# COMPACT_ATOMS: atom_id res chain seq x y z
N ASP A 1 18.96 -47.04 45.51
CA ASP A 1 20.29 -47.31 45.06
C ASP A 1 20.28 -47.87 43.63
N GLY A 2 20.46 -47.09 42.63
CA GLY A 2 20.61 -47.44 41.20
C GLY A 2 20.42 -46.22 40.34
N PRO A 3 21.37 -45.82 39.52
CA PRO A 3 21.24 -44.66 38.68
C PRO A 3 20.30 -44.97 37.52
N GLY A 4 19.29 -44.13 37.35
CA GLY A 4 18.37 -44.16 36.23
C GLY A 4 19.11 -43.78 34.94
N ASP A 5 18.90 -44.60 33.93
CA ASP A 5 19.32 -44.36 32.55
C ASP A 5 18.72 -43.07 32.04
N ALA A 6 19.59 -42.13 31.66
CA ALA A 6 19.23 -40.99 30.84
C ALA A 6 19.20 -41.51 29.40
N ASP A 7 18.00 -41.74 28.88
CA ASP A 7 17.80 -41.90 27.44
C ASP A 7 18.23 -40.59 26.72
N ALA A 8 19.40 -40.67 26.12
CA ALA A 8 19.82 -39.70 25.15
C ALA A 8 19.03 -39.97 23.84
N ASP A 9 17.99 -39.20 23.61
CA ASP A 9 17.37 -39.07 22.31
C ASP A 9 18.45 -38.54 21.35
N THR A 10 19.16 -39.43 20.73
CA THR A 10 19.96 -39.14 19.52
C THR A 10 18.98 -39.02 18.37
N ASP A 11 18.60 -37.79 18.08
CA ASP A 11 17.91 -37.42 16.87
C ASP A 11 18.81 -37.86 15.68
N ASP A 12 18.51 -39.03 15.13
CA ASP A 12 19.20 -39.64 13.96
C ASP A 12 18.70 -38.91 12.68
N ALA A 13 18.96 -37.58 12.62
CA ALA A 13 18.68 -36.78 11.44
C ALA A 13 19.58 -37.27 10.33
N ALA A 14 19.00 -37.85 9.30
CA ALA A 14 19.71 -38.19 8.05
C ALA A 14 20.60 -37.00 7.61
N PRO A 15 21.82 -37.24 7.11
CA PRO A 15 22.73 -36.18 6.72
C PRO A 15 22.03 -35.26 5.72
N ARG A 16 21.78 -34.00 6.09
CA ARG A 16 21.20 -33.01 5.18
C ARG A 16 22.11 -32.89 3.97
N ALA A 17 21.52 -32.92 2.78
CA ALA A 17 22.27 -32.67 1.53
C ALA A 17 23.00 -31.33 1.63
N ALA A 18 24.18 -31.23 1.04
CA ALA A 18 24.91 -29.97 0.99
C ALA A 18 24.06 -28.91 0.26
N PRO A 19 24.05 -27.66 0.74
CA PRO A 19 23.27 -26.60 0.11
C PRO A 19 23.66 -26.43 -1.37
N ALA A 20 22.65 -26.43 -2.25
CA ALA A 20 22.84 -26.32 -3.69
C ALA A 20 21.69 -25.58 -4.37
N VAL A 21 21.95 -25.05 -5.56
CA VAL A 21 20.92 -24.47 -6.43
C VAL A 21 20.05 -25.57 -7.01
N HIS A 22 18.74 -25.46 -6.87
CA HIS A 22 17.77 -26.32 -7.54
C HIS A 22 17.42 -25.77 -8.92
N SER A 23 17.04 -24.50 -9.00
CA SER A 23 16.74 -23.78 -10.25
C SER A 23 16.95 -22.28 -10.08
N LEU A 24 17.01 -21.56 -11.19
CA LEU A 24 16.97 -20.11 -11.24
C LEU A 24 15.90 -19.68 -12.24
N GLU A 25 14.97 -18.83 -11.84
CA GLU A 25 13.94 -18.24 -12.71
C GLU A 25 13.82 -16.75 -12.42
N ASN A 26 14.01 -15.91 -13.43
CA ASN A 26 13.86 -14.44 -13.31
C ASN A 26 14.60 -13.85 -12.09
N ASP A 27 15.87 -14.21 -11.91
CA ASP A 27 16.73 -13.84 -10.79
C ASP A 27 16.28 -14.38 -9.40
N LEU A 28 15.25 -15.21 -9.34
CA LEU A 28 14.85 -15.95 -8.15
C LEU A 28 15.54 -17.33 -8.14
N ALA A 29 16.54 -17.47 -7.27
CA ALA A 29 17.22 -18.74 -7.05
C ALA A 29 16.42 -19.60 -6.07
N VAL A 30 16.06 -20.80 -6.49
CA VAL A 30 15.48 -21.85 -5.65
C VAL A 30 16.59 -22.73 -5.13
N LEU A 31 16.74 -22.84 -3.83
CA LEU A 31 17.83 -23.53 -3.18
C LEU A 31 17.31 -24.71 -2.36
N GLU A 32 18.13 -25.77 -2.26
CA GLU A 32 17.88 -26.92 -1.38
C GLU A 32 19.00 -27.05 -0.34
N GLY A 33 18.73 -27.69 0.78
CA GLY A 33 19.70 -27.94 1.83
C GLY A 33 20.03 -26.74 2.74
N VAL A 34 19.49 -25.55 2.47
CA VAL A 34 19.61 -24.40 3.37
C VAL A 34 18.60 -24.57 4.51
N GLY A 35 19.08 -24.52 5.75
CA GLY A 35 18.22 -24.75 6.93
C GLY A 35 17.21 -23.63 7.14
N ALA A 36 15.98 -24.00 7.52
CA ALA A 36 14.90 -23.02 7.81
C ALA A 36 15.23 -22.06 8.98
N SER A 37 16.23 -22.36 9.78
CA SER A 37 16.72 -21.48 10.84
C SER A 37 17.55 -20.29 10.34
N VAL A 38 17.94 -20.29 9.06
CA VAL A 38 18.67 -19.17 8.44
C VAL A 38 17.67 -18.04 8.16
N PRO A 39 17.80 -16.85 8.77
CA PRO A 39 16.78 -15.82 8.64
C PRO A 39 16.80 -15.14 7.27
N PRO A 40 15.66 -14.63 6.78
CA PRO A 40 15.62 -13.75 5.61
C PRO A 40 16.57 -12.55 5.74
N GLY A 41 17.13 -12.10 4.63
CA GLY A 41 18.17 -11.07 4.61
C GLY A 41 19.59 -11.60 4.77
N THR A 42 19.76 -12.91 5.03
CA THR A 42 21.09 -13.51 5.09
C THR A 42 21.73 -13.52 3.70
N LEU A 43 23.01 -13.15 3.65
CA LEU A 43 23.80 -13.16 2.42
C LEU A 43 24.29 -14.57 2.10
N LEU A 44 24.25 -14.90 0.82
CA LEU A 44 24.66 -16.20 0.31
C LEU A 44 25.73 -16.02 -0.78
N ALA A 45 26.72 -16.93 -0.78
CA ALA A 45 27.62 -17.11 -1.91
C ALA A 45 27.14 -18.33 -2.73
N VAL A 46 26.87 -18.13 -4.01
CA VAL A 46 26.37 -19.16 -4.92
C VAL A 46 27.34 -19.34 -6.07
N GLY A 47 27.62 -20.61 -6.40
CA GLY A 47 28.62 -20.99 -7.40
C GLY A 47 30.04 -21.09 -6.85
N ALA A 48 30.87 -21.90 -7.52
CA ALA A 48 32.20 -22.26 -7.02
C ALA A 48 33.14 -21.06 -6.81
N ALA A 49 33.09 -20.05 -7.67
CA ALA A 49 33.94 -18.86 -7.56
C ALA A 49 33.52 -18.00 -6.34
N ALA A 50 32.24 -17.68 -6.23
CA ALA A 50 31.72 -16.88 -5.12
C ALA A 50 31.93 -17.54 -3.75
N VAL A 51 31.75 -18.89 -3.69
CA VAL A 51 32.02 -19.69 -2.48
C VAL A 51 33.51 -19.68 -2.13
N ALA A 52 34.40 -19.85 -3.13
CA ALA A 52 35.84 -19.83 -2.90
C ALA A 52 36.36 -18.48 -2.39
N ASP A 53 35.81 -17.39 -2.93
CA ASP A 53 36.18 -16.01 -2.56
C ASP A 53 35.39 -15.48 -1.34
N GLY A 54 34.32 -16.18 -0.93
CA GLY A 54 33.43 -15.78 0.16
C GLY A 54 32.68 -14.48 -0.15
N VAL A 55 32.33 -14.26 -1.42
CA VAL A 55 31.65 -13.07 -1.92
C VAL A 55 30.16 -13.33 -2.07
N ALA A 56 29.32 -12.49 -1.48
CA ALA A 56 27.88 -12.58 -1.59
C ALA A 56 27.42 -12.23 -3.02
N ASN A 57 26.52 -13.04 -3.57
CA ASN A 57 25.85 -12.80 -4.84
C ASN A 57 24.37 -13.21 -4.82
N ALA A 58 23.84 -13.53 -3.64
CA ALA A 58 22.41 -13.71 -3.44
C ALA A 58 22.00 -13.28 -2.01
N VAL A 59 20.76 -12.86 -1.86
CA VAL A 59 20.14 -12.56 -0.56
C VAL A 59 18.92 -13.45 -0.35
N LEU A 60 18.85 -14.09 0.81
CA LEU A 60 17.74 -14.96 1.17
C LEU A 60 16.47 -14.13 1.37
N LEU A 61 15.39 -14.48 0.65
CA LEU A 61 14.10 -13.81 0.75
C LEU A 61 13.14 -14.52 1.70
N ALA A 62 12.98 -15.84 1.53
CA ALA A 62 12.01 -16.62 2.29
C ALA A 62 12.35 -18.12 2.26
N HIS A 63 11.73 -18.86 3.19
CA HIS A 63 11.69 -20.31 3.19
C HIS A 63 10.27 -20.81 2.91
N ARG A 64 10.19 -21.89 2.13
CA ARG A 64 9.01 -22.73 1.99
C ARG A 64 9.49 -24.16 1.90
N GLU A 65 9.59 -24.83 3.04
CA GLU A 65 10.20 -26.15 3.14
C GLU A 65 9.67 -27.14 2.09
N PRO A 66 10.55 -27.91 1.44
CA PRO A 66 11.98 -28.05 1.71
C PRO A 66 12.87 -27.04 0.99
N LYS A 67 12.29 -26.04 0.29
CA LYS A 67 13.00 -25.09 -0.56
C LYS A 67 13.24 -23.75 0.14
N THR A 68 14.30 -23.08 -0.29
CA THR A 68 14.66 -21.72 0.13
C THR A 68 14.76 -20.84 -1.11
N PHE A 69 14.24 -19.61 -1.01
CA PHE A 69 14.17 -18.66 -2.10
C PHE A 69 15.12 -17.50 -1.84
N ALA A 70 15.98 -17.20 -2.81
CA ALA A 70 16.95 -16.11 -2.72
C ALA A 70 16.94 -15.26 -3.98
N LEU A 71 17.05 -13.95 -3.83
CA LEU A 71 17.24 -13.05 -4.97
C LEU A 71 18.71 -13.06 -5.36
N ALA A 72 18.99 -13.44 -6.59
CA ALA A 72 20.32 -13.44 -7.19
C ALA A 72 20.70 -12.02 -7.66
N PHE A 73 21.96 -11.67 -7.56
CA PHE A 73 22.49 -10.42 -8.12
C PHE A 73 23.90 -10.66 -8.71
N HIS A 74 24.24 -9.88 -9.72
CA HIS A 74 25.47 -10.04 -10.50
C HIS A 74 26.40 -8.81 -10.45
N VAL A 75 25.94 -7.75 -9.77
CA VAL A 75 26.65 -6.47 -9.68
C VAL A 75 26.76 -6.04 -8.21
N ALA A 76 27.92 -5.62 -7.79
CA ALA A 76 28.12 -5.03 -6.48
C ALA A 76 27.51 -3.61 -6.38
N ALA A 77 27.41 -3.07 -5.17
CA ALA A 77 26.84 -1.73 -4.93
C ALA A 77 27.59 -0.59 -5.62
N ASP A 78 28.86 -0.79 -5.97
CA ASP A 78 29.70 0.18 -6.72
C ASP A 78 29.56 0.04 -8.25
N GLY A 79 28.72 -0.89 -8.73
CA GLY A 79 28.52 -1.18 -10.15
C GLY A 79 29.55 -2.14 -10.74
N SER A 80 30.51 -2.66 -9.94
CA SER A 80 31.45 -3.68 -10.40
C SER A 80 30.77 -5.04 -10.51
N LYS A 81 31.20 -5.85 -11.49
CA LYS A 81 30.73 -7.22 -11.65
C LYS A 81 31.28 -8.12 -10.55
N LEU A 82 30.42 -9.00 -10.06
CA LEU A 82 30.78 -10.01 -9.08
C LEU A 82 31.55 -11.17 -9.73
N PRO A 83 32.36 -11.94 -8.96
CA PRO A 83 33.11 -13.09 -9.47
C PRO A 83 32.22 -14.13 -10.14
N GLY A 84 32.64 -14.62 -11.28
CA GLY A 84 31.95 -15.67 -12.04
C GLY A 84 31.01 -15.19 -13.13
N PHE A 85 30.78 -13.87 -13.26
CA PHE A 85 29.91 -13.30 -14.29
C PHE A 85 30.70 -12.69 -15.44
N GLU A 86 30.30 -13.00 -16.69
CA GLU A 86 30.88 -12.44 -17.90
C GLU A 86 30.33 -11.00 -18.16
N PRO A 87 31.04 -10.12 -18.88
CA PRO A 87 30.57 -8.79 -19.23
C PRO A 87 29.27 -8.84 -20.03
N GLY A 88 28.21 -8.20 -19.53
CA GLY A 88 26.87 -8.15 -20.15
C GLY A 88 25.96 -9.30 -19.76
N GLU A 89 26.41 -10.26 -18.99
CA GLU A 89 25.63 -11.39 -18.50
C GLU A 89 24.74 -10.95 -17.31
N SER A 90 23.47 -11.39 -17.30
CA SER A 90 22.55 -11.28 -16.16
C SER A 90 22.71 -12.49 -15.24
N ALA A 91 22.08 -12.45 -14.05
CA ALA A 91 22.09 -13.62 -13.16
C ALA A 91 21.38 -14.81 -13.82
N SER A 92 20.29 -14.57 -14.53
CA SER A 92 19.51 -15.60 -15.23
C SER A 92 20.23 -16.29 -16.38
N ASP A 93 21.18 -15.60 -17.01
CA ASP A 93 21.94 -16.14 -18.13
C ASP A 93 23.23 -16.86 -17.68
N SER A 94 23.59 -16.70 -16.40
CA SER A 94 24.88 -17.15 -15.88
C SER A 94 24.89 -18.61 -15.44
N SER A 95 25.99 -19.31 -15.75
CA SER A 95 26.28 -20.65 -15.22
C SER A 95 26.55 -20.68 -13.71
N VAL A 96 26.71 -19.51 -13.06
CA VAL A 96 26.94 -19.38 -11.63
C VAL A 96 25.78 -19.98 -10.82
N PHE A 97 24.55 -19.79 -11.30
CA PHE A 97 23.33 -20.32 -10.69
C PHE A 97 22.82 -21.61 -11.36
N ALA A 98 23.67 -22.35 -12.04
CA ALA A 98 23.25 -23.61 -12.65
C ALA A 98 22.76 -24.63 -11.59
N PRO A 99 21.80 -25.50 -11.92
CA PRO A 99 21.36 -26.56 -11.01
C PRO A 99 22.54 -27.38 -10.47
N GLY A 100 22.56 -27.57 -9.14
CA GLY A 100 23.68 -28.26 -8.47
C GLY A 100 24.85 -27.35 -8.11
N ALA A 101 24.87 -26.08 -8.47
CA ALA A 101 25.91 -25.15 -8.04
C ALA A 101 25.94 -25.05 -6.49
N PRO A 102 27.16 -25.05 -5.89
CA PRO A 102 27.30 -25.01 -4.43
C PRO A 102 26.81 -23.69 -3.85
N VAL A 103 26.22 -23.75 -2.64
CA VAL A 103 25.76 -22.58 -1.91
C VAL A 103 26.43 -22.56 -0.53
N GLU A 104 26.96 -21.41 -0.14
CA GLU A 104 27.46 -21.16 1.21
C GLU A 104 26.64 -20.07 1.89
N VAL A 105 26.20 -20.33 3.12
CA VAL A 105 25.54 -19.35 3.98
C VAL A 105 26.61 -18.49 4.66
N LEU A 106 26.68 -17.21 4.31
CA LEU A 106 27.68 -16.28 4.84
C LEU A 106 27.26 -15.76 6.22
N SER A 107 27.06 -16.67 7.19
CA SER A 107 26.59 -16.34 8.54
C SER A 107 27.53 -15.42 9.33
N ARG A 108 28.79 -15.31 8.92
CA ARG A 108 29.78 -14.37 9.45
C ARG A 108 29.53 -12.91 9.07
N LEU A 109 28.77 -12.68 7.98
CA LEU A 109 28.40 -11.34 7.55
C LEU A 109 27.12 -10.90 8.25
N PRO A 110 26.94 -9.58 8.50
CA PRO A 110 25.65 -9.06 8.93
C PRO A 110 24.57 -9.34 7.90
N ARG A 111 23.33 -9.36 8.33
CA ARG A 111 22.20 -9.41 7.39
C ARG A 111 22.22 -8.19 6.47
N PHE A 112 21.70 -8.37 5.26
CA PHE A 112 21.63 -7.29 4.28
C PHE A 112 20.84 -6.11 4.83
N ALA A 113 21.44 -4.93 4.81
CA ALA A 113 20.84 -3.69 5.28
C ALA A 113 20.88 -2.61 4.20
N MET A 114 19.83 -1.81 4.14
CA MET A 114 19.75 -0.65 3.25
C MET A 114 20.61 0.49 3.78
N PRO A 115 21.09 1.40 2.90
CA PRO A 115 21.82 2.60 3.33
C PRO A 115 21.00 3.48 4.30
N ALA A 116 21.69 4.33 5.05
CA ALA A 116 21.06 5.26 5.98
C ALA A 116 20.21 6.33 5.27
N ASP A 117 19.20 6.88 5.95
CA ASP A 117 18.28 7.88 5.39
C ASP A 117 19.00 9.11 4.81
N ASP A 118 19.99 9.63 5.49
CA ASP A 118 20.72 10.84 5.07
C ASP A 118 21.63 10.62 3.83
N GLU A 119 21.93 9.37 3.48
CA GLU A 119 22.69 9.01 2.29
C GLU A 119 21.81 8.88 1.04
N VAL A 120 20.55 8.48 1.22
CA VAL A 120 19.63 8.16 0.12
C VAL A 120 18.55 9.21 -0.12
N VAL A 121 18.38 10.17 0.77
CA VAL A 121 17.41 11.25 0.55
C VAL A 121 17.75 12.07 -0.71
N GLY A 122 16.74 12.31 -1.54
CA GLY A 122 16.91 12.98 -2.83
C GLY A 122 17.44 12.07 -3.94
N ARG A 123 17.63 10.76 -3.66
CA ARG A 123 18.20 9.79 -4.59
C ARG A 123 17.15 8.81 -5.09
N ARG A 124 17.46 8.18 -6.22
CA ARG A 124 16.80 6.97 -6.70
C ARG A 124 17.72 5.79 -6.50
N ILE A 125 17.22 4.74 -5.86
CA ILE A 125 17.97 3.51 -5.55
C ILE A 125 17.17 2.28 -5.98
N GLY A 126 17.89 1.21 -6.31
CA GLY A 126 17.29 -0.09 -6.63
C GLY A 126 16.91 -0.91 -5.39
N ALA A 127 16.34 -2.09 -5.61
CA ALA A 127 15.90 -3.01 -4.57
C ALA A 127 17.01 -3.42 -3.58
N LEU A 128 18.26 -3.39 -4.01
CA LEU A 128 19.43 -3.70 -3.18
C LEU A 128 20.27 -2.46 -2.81
N GLY A 129 19.65 -1.26 -2.82
CA GLY A 129 20.26 -0.03 -2.33
C GLY A 129 21.29 0.62 -3.27
N ALA A 130 21.55 0.05 -4.43
CA ALA A 130 22.43 0.66 -5.43
C ALA A 130 21.78 1.92 -6.03
N PRO A 131 22.51 3.05 -6.18
CA PRO A 131 21.98 4.23 -6.84
C PRO A 131 21.75 3.96 -8.33
N ILE A 132 20.58 4.42 -8.84
CA ILE A 132 20.14 4.27 -10.23
C ILE A 132 19.81 5.62 -10.90
N ASP A 133 20.31 6.72 -10.35
CA ASP A 133 20.01 8.09 -10.74
C ASP A 133 21.17 8.81 -11.45
N ASP A 134 22.18 8.08 -11.89
CA ASP A 134 23.38 8.59 -12.59
C ASP A 134 24.17 9.69 -11.81
N ARG A 135 23.86 9.88 -10.51
CA ARG A 135 24.50 10.88 -9.65
C ARG A 135 25.75 10.36 -8.92
N GLY A 136 26.26 9.19 -9.33
CA GLY A 136 27.41 8.53 -8.74
C GLY A 136 27.08 7.79 -7.43
N PRO A 137 28.09 7.14 -6.83
CA PRO A 137 27.92 6.32 -5.63
C PRO A 137 27.44 7.13 -4.43
N LEU A 138 26.88 6.45 -3.44
CA LEU A 138 26.52 7.04 -2.16
C LEU A 138 27.79 7.43 -1.37
N THR A 139 27.85 8.63 -0.82
CA THR A 139 29.12 9.27 -0.40
C THR A 139 29.70 8.79 0.93
N LYS A 140 28.90 8.17 1.79
CA LYS A 140 29.34 7.78 3.14
C LYS A 140 29.56 6.29 3.37
N GLY A 141 29.16 5.44 2.44
CA GLY A 141 29.30 3.98 2.55
C GLY A 141 30.14 3.32 1.48
N SER A 142 30.75 4.09 0.58
CA SER A 142 31.34 3.58 -0.68
C SER A 142 32.61 2.74 -0.55
N SER A 143 33.22 2.62 0.63
CA SER A 143 34.29 1.63 0.87
C SER A 143 33.77 0.31 1.46
N SER A 144 32.51 0.27 1.86
CA SER A 144 31.87 -0.89 2.45
C SER A 144 30.38 -0.91 2.02
N GLY A 145 30.14 -1.17 0.73
CA GLY A 145 28.79 -1.53 0.28
C GLY A 145 28.29 -2.76 1.07
N PRO A 146 26.98 -3.04 1.07
CA PRO A 146 26.41 -4.18 1.79
C PRO A 146 27.02 -5.53 1.44
N PHE A 147 27.93 -5.56 0.46
CA PHE A 147 28.63 -6.73 -0.06
C PHE A 147 30.13 -6.77 0.28
N SER A 148 30.69 -5.74 0.97
CA SER A 148 32.11 -5.76 1.36
C SER A 148 32.26 -6.55 2.65
N GLY A 149 33.04 -7.62 2.62
CA GLY A 149 33.36 -8.47 3.76
C GLY A 149 34.28 -7.82 4.80
N ASP A 150 34.32 -6.50 4.90
CA ASP A 150 35.10 -5.78 5.90
C ASP A 150 34.35 -5.72 7.23
N GLU A 151 34.70 -6.63 8.14
CA GLU A 151 34.17 -6.72 9.51
C GLU A 151 34.35 -5.44 10.32
N SER A 152 35.23 -4.50 9.88
CA SER A 152 35.55 -3.28 10.62
C SER A 152 34.44 -2.22 10.61
N ASN A 153 33.43 -2.35 9.74
CA ASN A 153 32.36 -1.37 9.56
C ASN A 153 30.99 -1.79 10.14
N THR A 154 30.96 -2.89 10.88
CA THR A 154 29.79 -3.32 11.66
C THR A 154 29.71 -2.61 12.99
N THR A 155 29.72 -1.26 13.01
CA THR A 155 29.33 -0.55 14.22
C THR A 155 27.81 -0.76 14.41
N PRO A 156 27.36 -1.29 15.55
CA PRO A 156 25.97 -1.20 15.94
C PRO A 156 25.64 0.30 16.06
N GLY A 157 25.01 0.88 15.05
CA GLY A 157 24.76 2.32 14.97
C GLY A 157 25.10 2.98 13.63
N GLY A 158 25.62 2.28 12.65
CA GLY A 158 25.70 2.76 11.27
C GLY A 158 24.29 2.77 10.66
N GLY A 159 23.63 3.89 10.75
CA GLY A 159 22.28 4.36 10.42
C GLY A 159 21.36 3.63 9.45
N GLY A 160 21.72 2.48 8.89
CA GLY A 160 20.90 1.68 7.97
C GLY A 160 19.96 0.69 8.69
N SER A 161 18.96 0.19 8.00
CA SER A 161 18.02 -0.81 8.52
C SER A 161 18.09 -2.11 7.72
N GLU A 162 18.02 -3.25 8.40
CA GLU A 162 17.96 -4.56 7.75
C GLU A 162 16.77 -4.66 6.79
N LEU A 163 16.98 -5.32 5.64
CA LEU A 163 15.96 -5.46 4.59
C LEU A 163 14.68 -6.13 5.13
N PHE A 164 14.85 -7.20 5.89
CA PHE A 164 13.75 -7.93 6.54
C PHE A 164 13.88 -7.81 8.05
N ARG A 165 13.12 -6.87 8.60
CA ARG A 165 13.07 -6.64 10.04
C ARG A 165 11.74 -7.14 10.59
N GLU A 166 11.77 -7.71 11.80
CA GLU A 166 10.55 -8.05 12.51
C GLU A 166 9.72 -6.81 12.84
N PRO A 167 8.39 -6.92 12.79
CA PRO A 167 7.51 -5.84 13.21
C PRO A 167 7.80 -5.39 14.66
N PRO A 168 7.66 -4.10 14.96
CA PRO A 168 7.79 -3.62 16.33
C PRO A 168 6.80 -4.34 17.27
N SER A 169 7.23 -4.66 18.48
CA SER A 169 6.37 -5.25 19.50
C SER A 169 5.24 -4.30 19.92
N VAL A 170 4.24 -4.79 20.62
CA VAL A 170 3.15 -3.94 21.15
C VAL A 170 3.69 -2.91 22.15
N GLU A 171 4.72 -3.27 22.92
CA GLU A 171 5.36 -2.40 23.92
C GLU A 171 6.14 -1.25 23.26
N ASP A 172 6.71 -1.48 22.08
CA ASP A 172 7.44 -0.46 21.30
C ASP A 172 6.52 0.57 20.64
N ARG A 173 5.24 0.27 20.53
CA ARG A 173 4.26 1.10 19.84
C ARG A 173 3.58 2.10 20.75
N LYS A 174 3.10 3.18 20.15
CA LYS A 174 2.27 4.20 20.78
C LYS A 174 0.97 4.39 20.00
N PRO A 175 -0.15 4.65 20.66
CA PRO A 175 -1.41 4.93 19.97
C PRO A 175 -1.30 6.06 18.94
N ILE A 176 -1.98 5.89 17.81
CA ILE A 176 -2.02 6.88 16.73
C ILE A 176 -2.93 8.02 17.17
N THR A 177 -2.36 9.18 17.45
CA THR A 177 -3.07 10.35 17.96
C THR A 177 -2.73 11.63 17.21
N THR A 178 -1.89 11.58 16.19
CA THR A 178 -1.45 12.74 15.42
C THR A 178 -1.82 12.55 13.96
N PRO A 179 -2.53 13.50 13.33
CA PRO A 179 -2.88 13.39 11.92
C PRO A 179 -1.65 13.52 11.02
N LEU A 180 -1.70 12.81 9.88
CA LEU A 180 -0.89 13.10 8.72
C LEU A 180 -1.80 13.82 7.73
N ILE A 181 -1.49 15.07 7.42
CA ILE A 181 -2.25 15.81 6.40
C ILE A 181 -1.69 15.42 5.04
N THR A 182 -2.52 14.75 4.24
CA THR A 182 -2.12 14.29 2.90
C THR A 182 -2.10 15.43 1.87
N GLY A 183 -2.79 16.53 2.18
CA GLY A 183 -3.00 17.62 1.25
C GLY A 183 -4.04 17.32 0.18
N VAL A 184 -4.67 16.14 0.23
CA VAL A 184 -5.78 15.75 -0.64
C VAL A 184 -7.08 15.96 0.11
N LYS A 185 -7.88 16.96 -0.29
CA LYS A 185 -9.11 17.38 0.40
C LYS A 185 -10.06 16.19 0.64
N ALA A 186 -10.22 15.31 -0.36
CA ALA A 186 -11.10 14.15 -0.24
C ALA A 186 -10.61 13.13 0.80
N LEU A 187 -9.29 12.87 0.90
CA LEU A 187 -8.74 11.99 1.92
C LEU A 187 -8.85 12.62 3.30
N ASP A 188 -8.31 13.82 3.45
CA ASP A 188 -8.22 14.50 4.74
C ASP A 188 -9.62 14.75 5.36
N ALA A 189 -10.63 15.04 4.53
CA ALA A 189 -12.00 15.30 4.98
C ALA A 189 -12.86 14.04 5.16
N LEU A 190 -12.67 13.00 4.32
CA LEU A 190 -13.55 11.83 4.32
C LEU A 190 -12.92 10.61 5.01
N THR A 191 -11.62 10.43 4.91
CA THR A 191 -10.90 9.27 5.47
C THR A 191 -9.52 9.71 5.98
N PRO A 192 -9.47 10.51 7.05
CA PRO A 192 -8.23 11.10 7.52
C PRO A 192 -7.21 10.06 7.94
N VAL A 193 -5.95 10.36 7.68
CA VAL A 193 -4.81 9.49 7.94
C VAL A 193 -4.10 9.90 9.22
N GLY A 194 -3.74 8.93 10.05
CA GLY A 194 -2.93 9.16 11.24
C GLY A 194 -1.46 8.79 11.04
N ARG A 195 -0.55 9.49 11.71
CA ARG A 195 0.89 9.17 11.68
C ARG A 195 1.15 7.81 12.34
N GLY A 196 1.59 6.85 11.56
CA GLY A 196 1.77 5.45 11.96
C GLY A 196 0.69 4.50 11.46
N GLN A 197 -0.23 4.96 10.61
CA GLN A 197 -1.31 4.17 10.03
C GLN A 197 -0.89 3.48 8.74
N CYS A 198 -1.33 2.22 8.57
CA CYS A 198 -1.29 1.48 7.32
C CYS A 198 -2.63 1.64 6.59
N LEU A 199 -2.64 2.33 5.44
CA LEU A 199 -3.85 2.62 4.68
C LEU A 199 -3.76 2.05 3.26
N LEU A 200 -4.76 1.26 2.87
CA LEU A 200 -4.92 0.75 1.51
C LEU A 200 -5.64 1.78 0.64
N LEU A 201 -5.07 2.12 -0.51
CA LEU A 201 -5.73 2.85 -1.59
C LEU A 201 -6.16 1.81 -2.63
N THR A 202 -7.44 1.76 -2.98
CA THR A 202 -7.92 0.81 -3.98
C THR A 202 -8.96 1.45 -4.91
N GLY A 203 -9.01 0.97 -6.14
CA GLY A 203 -9.87 1.49 -7.20
C GLY A 203 -9.64 0.74 -8.51
N GLU A 204 -10.44 1.03 -9.53
CA GLU A 204 -10.19 0.53 -10.89
C GLU A 204 -8.94 1.24 -11.48
N ALA A 205 -8.41 0.75 -12.59
CA ALA A 205 -7.16 1.26 -13.20
C ALA A 205 -7.20 2.76 -13.53
N ASP A 206 -8.37 3.31 -13.88
CA ASP A 206 -8.59 4.73 -14.17
C ASP A 206 -8.60 5.63 -12.91
N ALA A 207 -8.63 5.04 -11.73
CA ALA A 207 -8.57 5.77 -10.45
C ALA A 207 -7.22 6.45 -10.17
N ARG A 208 -6.16 6.11 -10.93
CA ARG A 208 -4.81 6.70 -10.83
C ARG A 208 -4.25 6.72 -9.41
N LEU A 209 -4.29 5.57 -8.73
CA LEU A 209 -3.89 5.43 -7.32
C LEU A 209 -2.44 5.82 -7.07
N ALA A 210 -1.52 5.46 -7.99
CA ALA A 210 -0.11 5.85 -7.91
C ALA A 210 0.07 7.38 -7.93
N GLU A 211 -0.71 8.09 -8.76
CA GLU A 211 -0.67 9.56 -8.80
C GLU A 211 -1.26 10.19 -7.53
N LEU A 212 -2.27 9.56 -6.92
CA LEU A 212 -2.80 9.98 -5.62
C LEU A 212 -1.74 9.87 -4.52
N ALA A 213 -1.01 8.75 -4.48
CA ALA A 213 0.08 8.55 -3.53
C ALA A 213 1.24 9.53 -3.77
N MET A 214 1.63 9.78 -5.03
CA MET A 214 2.62 10.81 -5.39
C MET A 214 2.18 12.21 -4.97
N HIS A 215 0.88 12.53 -5.15
CA HIS A 215 0.34 13.81 -4.74
C HIS A 215 0.47 14.02 -3.23
N ALA A 216 0.16 12.99 -2.42
CA ALA A 216 0.33 13.05 -0.97
C ALA A 216 1.79 13.28 -0.56
N ILE A 217 2.76 12.69 -1.26
CA ILE A 217 4.21 12.93 -1.04
C ILE A 217 4.60 14.35 -1.44
N ALA A 218 4.26 14.79 -2.64
CA ALA A 218 4.58 16.14 -3.12
C ALA A 218 3.97 17.22 -2.22
N ALA A 219 2.75 16.97 -1.73
CA ALA A 219 2.03 17.89 -0.85
C ALA A 219 2.77 18.16 0.47
N GLN A 220 3.58 17.22 1.01
CA GLN A 220 4.32 17.44 2.25
C GLN A 220 5.26 18.65 2.16
N SER A 221 5.90 18.86 1.00
CA SER A 221 6.74 20.04 0.77
C SER A 221 5.94 21.34 0.79
N ALA A 222 4.76 21.35 0.18
CA ALA A 222 3.90 22.53 0.12
C ALA A 222 3.22 22.83 1.46
N ILE A 223 2.77 21.79 2.18
CA ILE A 223 2.10 21.91 3.48
C ILE A 223 3.06 22.49 4.52
N GLU A 224 4.30 21.99 4.56
CA GLU A 224 5.29 22.41 5.57
C GLU A 224 6.07 23.67 5.16
N ARG A 225 5.87 24.22 3.96
CA ARG A 225 6.57 25.40 3.49
C ARG A 225 6.21 26.64 4.34
N GLY A 226 7.23 27.26 4.93
CA GLY A 226 7.07 28.40 5.84
C GLY A 226 6.69 28.02 7.27
N LEU A 227 6.49 26.73 7.56
CA LEU A 227 6.34 26.20 8.90
C LEU A 227 7.69 25.69 9.41
N ALA A 228 7.84 25.61 10.73
CA ALA A 228 9.00 24.99 11.38
C ALA A 228 8.54 23.76 12.19
N PRO A 229 8.08 22.68 11.53
CA PRO A 229 7.57 21.53 12.23
C PRO A 229 8.67 20.90 13.08
N LYS A 230 8.33 20.50 14.30
CA LYS A 230 9.28 19.81 15.20
C LYS A 230 9.81 18.51 14.57
N ARG A 231 9.00 17.86 13.74
CA ARG A 231 9.32 16.64 13.01
C ARG A 231 8.80 16.78 11.58
N PRO A 232 9.62 17.29 10.65
CA PRO A 232 9.26 17.34 9.25
C PRO A 232 9.06 15.93 8.71
N VAL A 233 8.07 15.77 7.83
CA VAL A 233 7.76 14.46 7.24
C VAL A 233 8.84 14.11 6.21
N ARG A 234 9.49 12.96 6.40
CA ARG A 234 10.33 12.30 5.40
C ARG A 234 9.46 11.45 4.49
N CYS A 235 9.80 11.38 3.22
CA CYS A 235 9.02 10.62 2.25
C CYS A 235 9.85 9.50 1.62
N VAL A 236 9.24 8.35 1.40
CA VAL A 236 9.79 7.24 0.62
C VAL A 236 8.74 6.80 -0.38
N TYR A 237 9.13 6.65 -1.63
CA TYR A 237 8.24 6.15 -2.69
C TYR A 237 8.81 4.85 -3.27
N ALA A 238 8.04 3.77 -3.21
CA ALA A 238 8.35 2.52 -3.87
C ALA A 238 7.69 2.48 -5.25
N ALA A 239 8.50 2.63 -6.30
CA ALA A 239 8.10 2.53 -7.70
C ALA A 239 8.27 1.08 -8.17
N VAL A 240 7.26 0.26 -7.91
CA VAL A 240 7.30 -1.20 -8.11
C VAL A 240 6.17 -1.72 -8.99
N GLY A 241 5.27 -0.84 -9.44
CA GLY A 241 4.19 -1.23 -10.33
C GLY A 241 4.67 -1.69 -11.71
N PRO A 242 3.86 -2.43 -12.47
CA PRO A 242 4.17 -2.80 -13.84
C PRO A 242 4.21 -1.58 -14.76
N GLY A 243 5.13 -1.54 -15.71
CA GLY A 243 5.36 -0.41 -16.62
C GLY A 243 4.25 -0.11 -17.63
N SER A 244 3.12 -0.79 -17.57
CA SER A 244 1.99 -0.61 -18.49
C SER A 244 0.76 -0.03 -17.80
N PHE A 245 0.72 1.30 -17.69
CA PHE A 245 -0.58 1.95 -17.69
C PHE A 245 -1.04 2.07 -19.14
N GLU A 246 -2.08 1.36 -19.53
CA GLU A 246 -2.78 1.59 -20.78
C GLU A 246 -3.19 3.07 -20.85
N GLY A 247 -2.57 3.82 -21.76
CA GLY A 247 -2.85 5.24 -22.00
C GLY A 247 -1.69 6.21 -21.78
N GLY A 248 -0.54 5.75 -21.31
CA GLY A 248 0.68 6.56 -21.19
C GLY A 248 1.57 6.38 -22.43
N SER A 249 1.72 7.43 -23.22
CA SER A 249 2.71 7.53 -24.29
C SER A 249 4.08 7.00 -23.84
N ALA A 250 4.74 6.23 -24.70
CA ALA A 250 6.05 5.58 -24.49
C ALA A 250 7.24 6.53 -24.24
N ALA A 251 6.99 7.79 -23.95
CA ALA A 251 7.99 8.79 -23.58
C ALA A 251 7.73 9.29 -22.17
N GLY A 252 8.32 8.62 -21.17
CA GLY A 252 8.25 8.98 -19.75
C GLY A 252 7.32 8.08 -18.94
N GLY A 253 7.44 6.75 -19.04
CA GLY A 253 6.76 5.78 -18.18
C GLY A 253 7.12 6.02 -16.72
N LEU A 254 6.17 5.80 -15.79
CA LEU A 254 6.37 5.89 -14.33
C LEU A 254 7.48 4.94 -13.84
N TYR A 255 7.83 3.95 -14.64
CA TYR A 255 8.62 2.78 -14.27
C TYR A 255 9.96 2.66 -15.01
N ASP A 256 10.51 3.76 -15.45
CA ASP A 256 11.87 3.86 -16.02
C ASP A 256 12.94 4.00 -14.92
N GLY A 257 13.00 3.07 -13.98
CA GLY A 257 13.85 3.18 -12.79
C GLY A 257 13.43 4.35 -11.88
N GLY A 258 12.13 4.71 -11.88
CA GLY A 258 11.57 5.79 -11.08
C GLY A 258 11.86 7.20 -11.58
N ALA A 259 12.45 7.40 -12.76
CA ALA A 259 12.72 8.73 -13.32
C ALA A 259 11.41 9.47 -13.66
N GLY A 260 10.41 8.76 -14.19
CA GLY A 260 9.08 9.32 -14.41
C GLY A 260 8.38 9.73 -13.12
N VAL A 261 8.55 8.96 -12.05
CA VAL A 261 8.06 9.32 -10.70
C VAL A 261 8.74 10.59 -10.21
N GLN A 262 10.07 10.67 -10.31
CA GLN A 262 10.83 11.86 -9.92
C GLN A 262 10.36 13.09 -10.70
N ALA A 263 10.25 13.00 -12.03
CA ALA A 263 9.81 14.10 -12.87
C ALA A 263 8.40 14.59 -12.51
N LYS A 264 7.46 13.69 -12.21
CA LYS A 264 6.11 14.04 -11.77
C LYS A 264 6.11 14.69 -10.38
N LEU A 265 6.89 14.17 -9.42
CA LEU A 265 7.03 14.78 -8.10
C LEU A 265 7.61 16.19 -8.18
N GLU A 266 8.65 16.42 -8.99
CA GLU A 266 9.26 17.73 -9.21
C GLU A 266 8.33 18.70 -9.94
N ALA A 267 7.49 18.21 -10.85
CA ALA A 267 6.47 19.02 -11.51
C ALA A 267 5.36 19.45 -10.54
N MET A 268 4.96 18.59 -9.59
CA MET A 268 3.97 18.92 -8.55
C MET A 268 4.55 19.85 -7.48
N ALA A 269 5.79 19.59 -7.04
CA ALA A 269 6.50 20.39 -6.05
C ALA A 269 8.01 20.32 -6.33
N PRO A 270 8.64 21.44 -6.78
CA PRO A 270 10.07 21.46 -7.16
C PRO A 270 11.03 21.04 -6.04
N ASP A 271 10.62 21.17 -4.79
CA ASP A 271 11.38 20.80 -3.59
C ASP A 271 10.99 19.43 -3.00
N ALA A 272 10.12 18.66 -3.67
CA ALA A 272 9.66 17.36 -3.19
C ALA A 272 10.82 16.38 -2.97
N MET A 273 11.77 16.32 -3.91
CA MET A 273 12.93 15.42 -3.82
C MET A 273 13.88 15.73 -2.66
N ALA A 274 13.88 16.95 -2.13
CA ALA A 274 14.75 17.30 -0.98
C ALA A 274 14.43 16.49 0.29
N ARG A 275 13.26 15.83 0.34
CA ARG A 275 12.79 15.00 1.45
C ARG A 275 12.35 13.60 1.04
N THR A 276 12.50 13.24 -0.24
CA THR A 276 11.97 12.00 -0.79
C THR A 276 13.11 11.10 -1.28
N THR A 277 13.03 9.82 -0.93
CA THR A 277 13.82 8.74 -1.53
C THR A 277 12.90 7.91 -2.42
N ILE A 278 13.35 7.58 -3.64
CA ILE A 278 12.63 6.68 -4.54
C ILE A 278 13.37 5.35 -4.54
N VAL A 279 12.67 4.28 -4.20
CA VAL A 279 13.14 2.90 -4.39
C VAL A 279 12.41 2.33 -5.59
N ALA A 280 13.13 1.88 -6.61
CA ALA A 280 12.53 1.43 -7.86
C ALA A 280 13.13 0.11 -8.34
N CYS A 281 12.34 -0.64 -9.09
CA CYS A 281 12.79 -1.78 -9.88
C CYS A 281 12.57 -1.53 -11.38
N ALA A 282 13.09 -2.41 -12.22
CA ALA A 282 12.87 -2.36 -13.66
C ALA A 282 11.39 -2.65 -14.00
N PRO A 283 10.88 -2.18 -15.14
CA PRO A 283 9.51 -2.48 -15.59
C PRO A 283 9.24 -3.98 -15.70
N GLU A 284 10.22 -4.75 -16.16
CA GLU A 284 10.22 -6.20 -16.34
C GLU A 284 10.63 -6.98 -15.09
N ALA A 285 10.81 -6.31 -13.94
CA ALA A 285 11.24 -6.95 -12.71
C ALA A 285 10.30 -8.09 -12.29
N SER A 286 10.90 -9.18 -11.81
CA SER A 286 10.18 -10.34 -11.30
C SER A 286 9.35 -10.00 -10.04
N PRO A 287 8.35 -10.80 -9.68
CA PRO A 287 7.64 -10.64 -8.40
C PRO A 287 8.58 -10.65 -7.19
N ALA A 288 9.65 -11.44 -7.23
CA ALA A 288 10.67 -11.49 -6.19
C ALA A 288 11.45 -10.18 -6.05
N GLU A 289 11.87 -9.57 -7.17
CA GLU A 289 12.55 -8.27 -7.16
C GLU A 289 11.61 -7.15 -6.70
N ARG A 290 10.34 -7.15 -7.14
CA ARG A 290 9.32 -6.19 -6.67
C ARG A 290 9.10 -6.30 -5.17
N TYR A 291 9.03 -7.53 -4.64
CA TYR A 291 8.95 -7.76 -3.21
C TYR A 291 10.18 -7.23 -2.47
N ALA A 292 11.37 -7.50 -2.98
CA ALA A 292 12.62 -6.98 -2.40
C ALA A 292 12.66 -5.44 -2.42
N ALA A 293 12.18 -4.80 -3.50
CA ALA A 293 12.10 -3.35 -3.60
C ALA A 293 11.11 -2.75 -2.58
N VAL A 294 9.96 -3.39 -2.35
CA VAL A 294 9.04 -2.98 -1.28
C VAL A 294 9.71 -3.13 0.09
N ALA A 295 10.37 -4.26 0.36
CA ALA A 295 11.10 -4.49 1.60
C ALA A 295 12.21 -3.45 1.82
N ALA A 296 12.92 -3.06 0.74
CA ALA A 296 13.93 -2.00 0.74
C ALA A 296 13.34 -0.64 1.08
N ALA A 297 12.18 -0.29 0.51
CA ALA A 297 11.49 0.94 0.82
C ALA A 297 11.06 1.00 2.31
N PHE A 298 10.58 -0.12 2.86
CA PHE A 298 10.32 -0.23 4.31
C PHE A 298 11.59 -0.03 5.12
N ALA A 299 12.69 -0.67 4.75
CA ALA A 299 13.95 -0.56 5.49
C ALA A 299 14.49 0.87 5.51
N VAL A 300 14.46 1.59 4.37
CA VAL A 300 14.82 3.02 4.29
C VAL A 300 13.89 3.87 5.18
N ALA A 301 12.59 3.62 5.13
CA ALA A 301 11.62 4.34 5.94
C ALA A 301 11.80 4.07 7.44
N GLU A 302 12.15 2.84 7.82
CA GLU A 302 12.45 2.46 9.20
C GLU A 302 13.74 3.06 9.73
N ALA A 303 14.78 3.21 8.88
CA ALA A 303 15.99 3.93 9.25
C ALA A 303 15.68 5.38 9.66
N ALA A 304 14.89 6.09 8.83
CA ALA A 304 14.44 7.43 9.15
C ALA A 304 13.54 7.49 10.40
N ARG A 305 12.63 6.51 10.57
CA ARG A 305 11.80 6.40 11.78
C ARG A 305 12.62 6.20 13.04
N ALA A 306 13.67 5.38 12.98
CA ALA A 306 14.57 5.11 14.10
C ALA A 306 15.33 6.37 14.57
N GLU A 307 15.56 7.34 13.65
CA GLU A 307 16.07 8.68 13.97
C GLU A 307 15.00 9.59 14.61
N GLY A 308 13.83 9.08 14.90
CA GLY A 308 12.72 9.85 15.48
C GLY A 308 11.95 10.69 14.47
N ARG A 309 12.10 10.48 13.16
CA ARG A 309 11.36 11.19 12.11
C ARG A 309 9.96 10.62 11.92
N ASP A 310 9.05 11.44 11.44
CA ASP A 310 7.79 10.98 10.89
C ASP A 310 7.96 10.70 9.39
N VAL A 311 7.59 9.50 8.95
CA VAL A 311 7.83 9.03 7.58
C VAL A 311 6.50 8.71 6.90
N LEU A 312 6.36 9.18 5.65
CA LEU A 312 5.32 8.77 4.72
C LEU A 312 5.93 7.85 3.66
N LEU A 313 5.57 6.58 3.71
CA LEU A 313 5.90 5.59 2.68
C LEU A 313 4.72 5.44 1.74
N ALA A 314 4.94 5.61 0.45
CA ALA A 314 3.99 5.26 -0.59
C ALA A 314 4.49 4.05 -1.39
N VAL A 315 3.64 3.06 -1.57
CA VAL A 315 3.89 1.91 -2.46
C VAL A 315 2.85 1.96 -3.57
N ASP A 316 3.30 2.14 -4.80
CA ASP A 316 2.41 2.38 -5.95
C ASP A 316 1.69 1.13 -6.46
N ASP A 317 2.16 -0.06 -6.06
CA ASP A 317 1.48 -1.31 -6.35
C ASP A 317 1.80 -2.42 -5.32
N PHE A 318 0.78 -2.90 -4.64
CA PHE A 318 0.88 -4.05 -3.74
C PHE A 318 0.80 -5.41 -4.45
N ALA A 319 0.52 -5.44 -5.76
CA ALA A 319 0.43 -6.69 -6.48
C ALA A 319 1.74 -7.50 -6.41
N GLY A 320 2.91 -6.83 -6.33
CA GLY A 320 4.20 -7.49 -6.08
C GLY A 320 4.26 -8.29 -4.76
N LEU A 321 3.58 -7.81 -3.70
CA LEU A 321 3.48 -8.56 -2.44
C LEU A 321 2.60 -9.80 -2.55
N VAL A 322 1.68 -9.85 -3.52
CA VAL A 322 0.84 -11.02 -3.80
C VAL A 322 1.56 -11.98 -4.73
N GLY A 323 2.26 -11.46 -5.74
CA GLY A 323 2.92 -12.23 -6.77
C GLY A 323 4.06 -13.11 -6.24
N PHE A 324 4.88 -12.61 -5.31
CA PHE A 324 5.99 -13.39 -4.78
C PHE A 324 5.57 -14.66 -4.01
N PRO A 325 4.60 -14.64 -3.07
CA PRO A 325 4.08 -15.86 -2.47
C PRO A 325 3.47 -16.84 -3.48
N ALA A 326 2.80 -16.34 -4.53
CA ALA A 326 2.26 -17.17 -5.61
C ALA A 326 3.40 -17.83 -6.42
N GLU A 327 4.45 -17.07 -6.75
CA GLU A 327 5.64 -17.60 -7.44
C GLU A 327 6.36 -18.67 -6.59
N MET A 328 6.51 -18.44 -5.29
CA MET A 328 7.04 -19.47 -4.38
C MET A 328 6.17 -20.73 -4.39
N GLY A 329 4.84 -20.59 -4.45
CA GLY A 329 3.90 -21.70 -4.58
C GLY A 329 4.16 -22.51 -5.83
N ARG A 330 4.19 -21.87 -6.97
CA ARG A 330 4.45 -22.48 -8.28
C ARG A 330 5.79 -23.23 -8.31
N LEU A 331 6.83 -22.67 -7.71
CA LEU A 331 8.17 -23.26 -7.67
C LEU A 331 8.37 -24.32 -6.58
N SER A 332 7.40 -24.50 -5.68
CA SER A 332 7.43 -25.52 -4.62
C SER A 332 6.13 -26.34 -4.63
N PRO A 333 5.92 -27.20 -5.64
CA PRO A 333 4.64 -27.88 -5.88
C PRO A 333 4.20 -28.87 -4.79
N GLN A 334 5.02 -29.18 -3.81
CA GLN A 334 4.65 -30.07 -2.69
C GLN A 334 3.52 -29.53 -1.80
N LEU A 335 3.09 -28.29 -2.03
CA LEU A 335 1.93 -27.65 -1.42
C LEU A 335 0.89 -27.23 -2.48
N GLU A 336 1.00 -27.71 -3.73
CA GLU A 336 -0.07 -27.59 -4.71
C GLU A 336 -1.29 -28.36 -4.18
N LEU A 337 -2.10 -27.62 -3.47
CA LEU A 337 -3.48 -27.99 -3.29
C LEU A 337 -4.15 -27.69 -4.63
N GLU A 338 -4.29 -28.73 -5.46
CA GLU A 338 -5.26 -28.68 -6.57
C GLU A 338 -6.53 -28.00 -6.04
N ASP A 339 -7.25 -27.29 -6.89
CA ASP A 339 -8.52 -26.59 -6.63
C ASP A 339 -9.64 -27.50 -6.08
N ALA A 340 -9.32 -28.66 -5.56
CA ALA A 340 -10.18 -29.56 -4.85
C ALA A 340 -10.55 -28.94 -3.50
N GLU A 341 -11.82 -28.93 -3.18
CA GLU A 341 -12.41 -28.59 -1.89
C GLU A 341 -11.45 -28.92 -0.73
N ALA A 342 -10.99 -27.86 -0.02
CA ALA A 342 -10.00 -28.01 1.04
C ALA A 342 -10.45 -29.10 2.00
N THR A 343 -9.67 -30.17 2.11
CA THR A 343 -9.95 -31.25 3.06
C THR A 343 -9.82 -30.71 4.48
N GLU A 344 -10.49 -31.33 5.46
CA GLU A 344 -10.39 -30.89 6.87
C GLU A 344 -8.93 -30.82 7.36
N GLU A 345 -8.03 -31.64 6.80
CA GLU A 345 -6.59 -31.66 7.10
C GLU A 345 -5.83 -30.40 6.62
N GLN A 346 -6.42 -29.63 5.71
CA GLN A 346 -5.82 -28.40 5.15
C GLN A 346 -6.32 -27.13 5.86
N MET A 347 -7.20 -27.27 6.85
CA MET A 347 -7.72 -26.15 7.63
C MET A 347 -6.88 -25.95 8.90
N VAL A 348 -6.50 -24.71 9.16
CA VAL A 348 -5.72 -24.32 10.35
C VAL A 348 -6.43 -23.20 11.10
N GLU A 349 -6.22 -23.15 12.42
CA GLU A 349 -6.65 -22.02 13.22
C GLU A 349 -5.63 -20.87 13.07
N TYR A 350 -6.10 -19.74 12.59
CA TYR A 350 -5.32 -18.51 12.45
C TYR A 350 -6.13 -17.34 13.01
N GLU A 351 -5.60 -16.67 14.03
CA GLU A 351 -6.25 -15.51 14.71
C GLU A 351 -7.71 -15.79 15.14
N GLY A 352 -7.99 -17.01 15.60
CA GLY A 352 -9.33 -17.41 16.05
C GLY A 352 -10.29 -17.77 14.91
N MET A 353 -9.82 -17.84 13.67
CA MET A 353 -10.58 -18.29 12.51
C MET A 353 -10.01 -19.59 11.96
N ILE A 354 -10.90 -20.49 11.53
CA ILE A 354 -10.49 -21.71 10.81
C ILE A 354 -10.45 -21.36 9.33
N ILE A 355 -9.26 -21.33 8.75
CA ILE A 355 -9.03 -20.96 7.35
C ILE A 355 -8.07 -21.94 6.67
N ASN A 356 -8.05 -21.94 5.34
CA ASN A 356 -7.11 -22.76 4.57
C ASN A 356 -5.66 -22.41 4.91
N ALA A 357 -4.79 -23.41 5.01
CA ALA A 357 -3.38 -23.27 5.40
C ALA A 357 -2.60 -22.33 4.48
N LEU A 358 -2.84 -22.35 3.15
CA LEU A 358 -2.21 -21.43 2.20
C LEU A 358 -2.64 -19.98 2.44
N LEU A 359 -3.93 -19.78 2.72
CA LEU A 359 -4.44 -18.45 3.06
C LEU A 359 -3.83 -17.95 4.38
N ALA A 360 -3.68 -18.82 5.38
CA ALA A 360 -3.01 -18.49 6.64
C ALA A 360 -1.54 -18.12 6.43
N GLU A 361 -0.81 -18.88 5.60
CA GLU A 361 0.57 -18.61 5.24
C GLU A 361 0.72 -17.24 4.55
N ARG A 362 -0.11 -16.98 3.52
CA ARG A 362 -0.13 -15.69 2.83
C ARG A 362 -0.47 -14.54 3.76
N ARG A 363 -1.47 -14.67 4.61
CA ARG A 363 -1.83 -13.64 5.61
C ARG A 363 -0.71 -13.39 6.60
N ARG A 364 -0.02 -14.43 7.06
CA ARG A 364 1.15 -14.30 7.94
C ARG A 364 2.26 -13.53 7.22
N PHE A 365 2.57 -13.88 5.98
CA PHE A 365 3.58 -13.21 5.16
C PHE A 365 3.26 -11.72 4.96
N LEU A 366 2.03 -11.40 4.53
CA LEU A 366 1.58 -10.02 4.33
C LEU A 366 1.54 -9.26 5.66
N GLY A 367 1.05 -9.89 6.72
CA GLY A 367 0.98 -9.34 8.07
C GLY A 367 2.36 -8.95 8.59
N MET A 368 3.36 -9.81 8.46
CA MET A 368 4.75 -9.51 8.84
C MET A 368 5.29 -8.27 8.13
N THR A 369 4.94 -8.05 6.87
CA THR A 369 5.37 -6.88 6.11
C THR A 369 4.60 -5.61 6.57
N LEU A 370 3.28 -5.67 6.61
CA LEU A 370 2.44 -4.49 6.87
C LEU A 370 2.48 -4.05 8.34
N GLN A 371 2.68 -4.97 9.27
CA GLN A 371 2.83 -4.67 10.71
C GLN A 371 4.13 -3.95 11.05
N ARG A 372 5.07 -3.78 10.12
CA ARG A 372 6.23 -2.89 10.26
C ARG A 372 5.83 -1.41 10.34
N VAL A 373 4.64 -1.08 9.84
CA VAL A 373 4.03 0.26 9.97
C VAL A 373 3.61 0.48 11.42
N ALA A 374 4.15 1.52 12.05
CA ALA A 374 3.84 1.83 13.44
C ALA A 374 4.25 3.26 13.80
N ARG A 375 3.59 3.78 14.85
CA ARG A 375 4.09 4.91 15.62
C ARG A 375 4.83 4.37 16.83
N MET A 376 6.10 4.78 16.98
CA MET A 376 6.95 4.32 18.06
C MET A 376 6.71 5.10 19.35
N ASN A 377 6.95 4.44 20.49
CA ASN A 377 6.97 5.11 21.78
C ASN A 377 8.18 6.06 21.91
N ASP A 378 8.22 6.87 22.97
CA ASP A 378 9.24 7.91 23.11
C ASP A 378 10.63 7.31 23.44
N GLU A 379 10.68 6.11 24.04
CA GLU A 379 11.92 5.38 24.33
C GLU A 379 12.58 4.88 23.04
N MET A 380 11.75 4.54 22.04
CA MET A 380 12.18 4.14 20.70
C MET A 380 12.34 5.34 19.74
N GLY A 381 12.53 6.57 20.26
CA GLY A 381 12.70 7.79 19.48
C GLY A 381 11.41 8.51 19.08
N GLY A 382 10.24 7.90 19.27
CA GLY A 382 8.92 8.52 19.06
C GLY A 382 8.57 8.84 17.60
N GLY A 383 9.32 8.36 16.61
CA GLY A 383 9.04 8.50 15.18
C GLY A 383 7.83 7.69 14.74
N SER A 384 7.36 7.92 13.51
CA SER A 384 6.26 7.16 12.93
C SER A 384 6.55 6.76 11.47
N LEU A 385 6.06 5.60 11.07
CA LEU A 385 6.00 5.16 9.68
C LEU A 385 4.54 5.03 9.27
N THR A 386 4.11 5.85 8.33
CA THR A 386 2.75 5.83 7.75
C THR A 386 2.84 5.29 6.35
N LEU A 387 1.93 4.39 5.98
CA LEU A 387 1.92 3.74 4.67
C LEU A 387 0.65 4.08 3.89
N LEU A 388 0.83 4.50 2.65
CA LEU A 388 -0.20 4.52 1.61
C LEU A 388 0.17 3.47 0.57
N GLY A 389 -0.52 2.34 0.58
CA GLY A 389 -0.30 1.26 -0.37
C GLY A 389 -1.41 1.20 -1.42
N ALA A 390 -1.04 1.27 -2.70
CA ALA A 390 -2.00 1.21 -3.79
C ALA A 390 -2.20 -0.23 -4.26
N MET A 391 -3.44 -0.58 -4.58
CA MET A 391 -3.81 -1.84 -5.19
C MET A 391 -4.99 -1.64 -6.15
N VAL A 392 -4.76 -1.85 -7.42
CA VAL A 392 -5.80 -1.82 -8.44
C VAL A 392 -6.63 -3.08 -8.34
N HIS A 393 -7.95 -2.96 -8.39
CA HIS A 393 -8.85 -4.10 -8.47
C HIS A 393 -9.46 -4.27 -9.87
N GLU A 394 -9.89 -5.47 -10.19
CA GLU A 394 -10.55 -5.80 -11.44
C GLU A 394 -11.78 -4.93 -11.69
N LYS A 395 -12.03 -4.63 -12.96
CA LYS A 395 -13.15 -3.81 -13.39
C LYS A 395 -14.47 -4.43 -12.97
N GLY A 396 -15.29 -3.67 -12.26
CA GLY A 396 -16.60 -4.11 -11.80
C GLY A 396 -16.59 -4.95 -10.54
N ALA A 397 -15.44 -5.24 -9.92
CA ALA A 397 -15.34 -6.05 -8.70
C ALA A 397 -16.28 -5.58 -7.56
N TYR A 398 -16.57 -4.28 -7.50
CA TYR A 398 -17.43 -3.67 -6.47
C TYR A 398 -18.74 -3.07 -7.03
N LYS A 399 -19.03 -3.24 -8.33
CA LYS A 399 -20.27 -2.69 -8.97
C LYS A 399 -21.59 -3.23 -8.41
N GLY A 400 -21.58 -4.37 -7.68
CA GLY A 400 -22.77 -4.96 -7.08
C GLY A 400 -23.14 -4.45 -5.68
N ARG A 401 -22.32 -3.64 -5.01
CA ARG A 401 -22.61 -3.06 -3.69
C ARG A 401 -23.40 -1.75 -3.75
N ARG A 402 -23.37 -1.06 -4.87
CA ARG A 402 -24.29 0.05 -5.13
C ARG A 402 -25.66 -0.59 -5.34
N GLY A 403 -26.59 -0.42 -4.41
CA GLY A 403 -28.01 -0.71 -4.61
C GLY A 403 -28.57 0.19 -5.73
N GLY A 404 -28.01 0.08 -6.91
CA GLY A 404 -28.32 0.81 -8.12
C GLY A 404 -28.89 -0.14 -9.16
N LEU A 405 -29.74 0.37 -10.02
CA LEU A 405 -30.23 -0.31 -11.21
C LEU A 405 -29.04 -0.49 -12.19
N ASN A 406 -28.90 -1.68 -12.77
CA ASN A 406 -28.05 -1.86 -13.95
C ASN A 406 -28.60 -1.05 -15.12
N ASP A 407 -27.87 -0.93 -16.21
CA ASP A 407 -28.31 -0.24 -17.44
C ASP A 407 -29.65 -0.80 -18.01
N SER A 408 -30.14 -1.92 -17.48
CA SER A 408 -31.43 -2.54 -17.82
C SER A 408 -32.54 -2.22 -16.81
N GLY A 409 -32.29 -1.42 -15.77
CA GLY A 409 -33.30 -1.00 -14.78
C GLY A 409 -33.57 -2.02 -13.67
N ASP A 410 -32.72 -3.05 -13.47
CA ASP A 410 -32.87 -4.05 -12.41
C ASP A 410 -32.03 -3.74 -11.18
N LEU A 411 -32.61 -3.94 -9.99
CA LEU A 411 -31.91 -3.80 -8.70
C LEU A 411 -30.79 -4.86 -8.58
N VAL A 412 -29.53 -4.42 -8.56
CA VAL A 412 -28.38 -5.26 -8.26
C VAL A 412 -28.10 -5.16 -6.77
N GLY A 413 -28.63 -6.10 -5.99
CA GLY A 413 -28.45 -6.17 -4.53
C GLY A 413 -27.82 -7.49 -4.11
N GLY A 414 -26.91 -7.39 -3.12
CA GLY A 414 -26.14 -8.50 -2.56
C GLY A 414 -26.97 -9.65 -2.03
N GLY A 415 -26.35 -10.83 -2.04
CA GLY A 415 -26.88 -12.15 -1.79
C GLY A 415 -27.76 -12.35 -0.56
N GLY A 416 -29.02 -12.30 -0.77
CA GLY A 416 -30.10 -12.69 0.10
C GLY A 416 -31.36 -12.16 -0.51
N PHE A 417 -32.17 -13.04 -1.08
CA PHE A 417 -33.50 -12.65 -1.57
C PHE A 417 -34.35 -12.29 -0.35
N GLU A 418 -34.43 -11.00 0.03
CA GLU A 418 -35.45 -10.53 0.96
C GLU A 418 -36.81 -10.61 0.27
N LEU A 419 -37.71 -11.35 0.88
CA LEU A 419 -39.11 -11.40 0.46
C LEU A 419 -39.73 -10.01 0.61
N PRO A 420 -40.60 -9.59 -0.32
CA PRO A 420 -41.22 -8.26 -0.22
C PRO A 420 -41.93 -8.05 1.13
N ALA A 421 -41.89 -6.86 1.66
CA ALA A 421 -42.61 -6.51 2.88
C ALA A 421 -44.10 -6.81 2.72
N GLY A 422 -44.69 -7.60 3.66
CA GLY A 422 -46.07 -8.08 3.56
C GLY A 422 -46.23 -9.37 2.78
N PHE A 423 -45.16 -10.10 2.50
CA PHE A 423 -45.24 -11.40 1.78
C PHE A 423 -46.16 -12.41 2.49
N ASP A 424 -46.18 -12.39 3.83
CA ASP A 424 -47.02 -13.31 4.62
C ASP A 424 -48.52 -12.96 4.57
N ASP A 425 -48.87 -11.73 4.21
CA ASP A 425 -50.23 -11.24 4.07
C ASP A 425 -50.79 -11.37 2.64
N MET A 426 -50.00 -11.89 1.68
CA MET A 426 -50.38 -12.04 0.29
C MET A 426 -51.19 -13.34 0.05
N ASP A 427 -52.05 -13.31 -0.96
CA ASP A 427 -52.80 -14.49 -1.47
C ASP A 427 -51.83 -15.63 -1.85
N GLU A 428 -52.20 -16.87 -1.53
CA GLU A 428 -51.37 -18.07 -1.75
C GLU A 428 -50.97 -18.26 -3.22
N THR A 429 -51.82 -17.85 -4.15
CA THR A 429 -51.55 -17.87 -5.61
C THR A 429 -50.49 -16.82 -6.02
N LEU A 430 -50.47 -15.69 -5.35
CA LEU A 430 -49.48 -14.63 -5.58
C LEU A 430 -48.12 -14.98 -4.97
N ARG A 431 -48.13 -15.57 -3.76
CA ARG A 431 -46.91 -16.11 -3.13
C ARG A 431 -46.26 -17.17 -4.00
N ALA A 432 -47.04 -18.14 -4.51
CA ALA A 432 -46.54 -19.19 -5.40
C ALA A 432 -45.91 -18.62 -6.68
N LYS A 433 -46.48 -17.56 -7.27
CA LYS A 433 -45.92 -16.88 -8.45
C LYS A 433 -44.60 -16.15 -8.14
N ILE A 434 -44.52 -15.50 -6.99
CA ILE A 434 -43.29 -14.81 -6.55
C ILE A 434 -42.19 -15.83 -6.29
N VAL A 435 -42.46 -16.90 -5.56
CA VAL A 435 -41.52 -18.01 -5.32
C VAL A 435 -41.04 -18.64 -6.61
N ALA A 436 -41.96 -18.93 -7.55
CA ALA A 436 -41.62 -19.50 -8.86
C ALA A 436 -40.77 -18.54 -9.72
N ALA A 437 -41.06 -17.25 -9.68
CA ALA A 437 -40.27 -16.23 -10.39
C ALA A 437 -38.86 -16.08 -9.79
N LEU A 438 -38.75 -16.14 -8.46
CA LEU A 438 -37.46 -16.12 -7.76
C LEU A 438 -36.62 -17.37 -8.03
N ALA A 439 -37.26 -18.57 -8.04
CA ALA A 439 -36.58 -19.82 -8.39
C ALA A 439 -36.05 -19.79 -9.82
N LYS A 440 -36.87 -19.34 -10.79
CA LYS A 440 -36.45 -19.21 -12.19
C LYS A 440 -35.34 -18.20 -12.40
N LYS A 441 -35.34 -17.11 -11.61
CA LYS A 441 -34.26 -16.09 -11.62
C LYS A 441 -32.97 -16.64 -11.02
N LYS A 442 -33.06 -17.49 -9.98
CA LYS A 442 -31.94 -18.20 -9.38
C LYS A 442 -31.30 -19.20 -10.35
N GLU A 443 -32.09 -20.03 -11.01
CA GLU A 443 -31.62 -20.97 -12.04
C GLU A 443 -30.96 -20.25 -13.23
N ALA A 444 -31.53 -19.13 -13.68
CA ALA A 444 -30.95 -18.34 -14.76
C ALA A 444 -29.60 -17.68 -14.34
N LYS A 445 -29.46 -17.29 -13.08
CA LYS A 445 -28.23 -16.74 -12.53
C LYS A 445 -27.15 -17.82 -12.40
N GLU A 446 -27.49 -18.98 -11.85
CA GLU A 446 -26.58 -20.13 -11.72
C GLU A 446 -26.13 -20.65 -13.11
N ALA A 447 -27.01 -20.65 -14.11
CA ALA A 447 -26.67 -21.02 -15.49
C ALA A 447 -25.73 -19.98 -16.16
N LYS A 448 -25.89 -18.69 -15.82
CA LYS A 448 -25.01 -17.62 -16.33
C LYS A 448 -23.63 -17.68 -15.67
N GLU A 449 -23.58 -17.85 -14.34
CA GLU A 449 -22.33 -18.01 -13.57
C GLU A 449 -21.58 -19.28 -14.01
N ALA A 450 -22.27 -20.40 -14.26
CA ALA A 450 -21.68 -21.62 -14.79
C ALA A 450 -21.16 -21.47 -16.24
N LYS A 451 -21.77 -20.58 -17.03
CA LYS A 451 -21.28 -20.28 -18.38
C LYS A 451 -20.07 -19.36 -18.36
N GLU A 452 -20.09 -18.33 -17.51
CA GLU A 452 -18.96 -17.42 -17.31
C GLU A 452 -17.77 -18.16 -16.69
N ALA A 453 -18.00 -19.10 -15.76
CA ALA A 453 -16.95 -19.96 -15.20
C ALA A 453 -16.32 -20.88 -16.27
N LYS A 454 -17.14 -21.46 -17.17
CA LYS A 454 -16.63 -22.27 -18.29
C LYS A 454 -15.87 -21.46 -19.32
N GLU A 455 -16.33 -20.25 -19.64
CA GLU A 455 -15.61 -19.33 -20.56
C GLU A 455 -14.30 -18.86 -19.94
N ALA A 456 -14.24 -18.69 -18.62
CA ALA A 456 -13.00 -18.39 -17.87
C ALA A 456 -12.06 -19.62 -17.82
N GLU A 457 -12.58 -20.83 -17.67
CA GLU A 457 -11.82 -22.08 -17.67
C GLU A 457 -11.28 -22.43 -19.08
N GLU A 458 -12.04 -22.16 -20.13
CA GLU A 458 -11.56 -22.31 -21.52
C GLU A 458 -10.53 -21.24 -21.90
N ALA A 459 -10.59 -20.04 -21.32
CA ALA A 459 -9.58 -19.00 -21.48
C ALA A 459 -8.27 -19.31 -20.72
N SER A 460 -8.33 -20.07 -19.62
CA SER A 460 -7.17 -20.48 -18.83
C SER A 460 -6.45 -21.71 -19.38
N SER A 461 -7.04 -22.47 -20.31
CA SER A 461 -6.44 -23.67 -20.90
C SER A 461 -5.51 -23.42 -22.09
N SER A 462 -5.32 -22.18 -22.54
CA SER A 462 -4.19 -21.82 -23.39
C SER A 462 -2.97 -21.64 -22.47
N GLU A 463 -1.89 -22.37 -22.75
CA GLU A 463 -0.55 -22.18 -22.17
C GLU A 463 -0.04 -20.74 -22.41
N ALA A 464 -0.73 -19.73 -21.84
CA ALA A 464 -0.21 -18.40 -21.66
C ALA A 464 0.53 -18.44 -20.33
N GLU A 465 1.85 -18.16 -20.34
CA GLU A 465 2.57 -17.66 -19.20
C GLU A 465 1.60 -16.76 -18.41
N GLU A 466 1.34 -17.05 -17.13
CA GLU A 466 0.48 -16.22 -16.28
C GLU A 466 1.13 -14.83 -16.22
N GLU A 467 0.74 -13.97 -17.16
CA GLU A 467 1.18 -12.58 -17.21
C GLU A 467 0.73 -11.95 -15.89
N TYR A 468 1.68 -11.47 -15.09
CA TYR A 468 1.45 -10.79 -13.84
C TYR A 468 0.36 -9.73 -14.02
N THR A 469 -0.84 -10.00 -13.53
CA THR A 469 -1.95 -9.09 -13.67
C THR A 469 -1.89 -8.01 -12.60
N HIS A 470 -1.76 -6.77 -13.02
CA HIS A 470 -1.76 -5.60 -12.15
C HIS A 470 -3.08 -5.45 -11.36
N ALA A 471 -4.22 -5.75 -12.01
CA ALA A 471 -5.53 -5.70 -11.38
C ALA A 471 -5.80 -6.98 -10.58
N GLN A 472 -6.07 -6.82 -9.28
CA GLN A 472 -6.25 -7.93 -8.36
C GLN A 472 -7.72 -8.33 -8.21
N PRO A 473 -8.01 -9.63 -8.07
CA PRO A 473 -9.35 -10.12 -7.76
C PRO A 473 -9.86 -9.52 -6.45
N ARG A 474 -11.18 -9.35 -6.37
CA ARG A 474 -11.85 -8.80 -5.17
C ARG A 474 -11.45 -9.50 -3.87
N ALA A 475 -11.32 -10.84 -3.88
CA ALA A 475 -10.95 -11.61 -2.69
C ALA A 475 -9.58 -11.20 -2.13
N VAL A 476 -8.60 -10.95 -3.00
CA VAL A 476 -7.25 -10.47 -2.62
C VAL A 476 -7.32 -9.06 -2.03
N VAL A 477 -8.07 -8.16 -2.65
CA VAL A 477 -8.24 -6.78 -2.14
C VAL A 477 -8.93 -6.79 -0.77
N GLU A 478 -9.98 -7.60 -0.57
CA GLU A 478 -10.67 -7.73 0.72
C GLU A 478 -9.75 -8.34 1.80
N GLU A 479 -8.82 -9.20 1.43
CA GLU A 479 -7.79 -9.69 2.34
C GLU A 479 -6.91 -8.54 2.83
N PHE A 480 -6.38 -7.69 1.94
CA PHE A 480 -5.62 -6.50 2.33
C PHE A 480 -6.44 -5.52 3.16
N MET A 481 -7.72 -5.31 2.81
CA MET A 481 -8.62 -4.52 3.64
C MET A 481 -8.74 -5.05 5.06
N SER A 482 -8.64 -6.36 5.27
CA SER A 482 -8.76 -6.99 6.60
C SER A 482 -7.52 -6.80 7.47
N ILE A 483 -6.34 -6.70 6.87
CA ILE A 483 -5.05 -6.63 7.59
C ILE A 483 -4.46 -5.22 7.69
N THR A 484 -5.01 -4.24 6.97
CA THR A 484 -4.62 -2.82 7.05
C THR A 484 -5.45 -2.07 8.09
N ASP A 485 -5.00 -0.90 8.54
CA ASP A 485 -5.72 -0.05 9.50
C ASP A 485 -6.88 0.75 8.86
N GLY A 486 -7.14 0.53 7.59
CA GLY A 486 -8.22 1.13 6.85
C GLY A 486 -8.00 1.08 5.35
N GLN A 487 -9.03 1.44 4.60
CA GLN A 487 -8.99 1.53 3.15
C GLN A 487 -9.67 2.79 2.64
N VAL A 488 -9.21 3.27 1.49
CA VAL A 488 -9.85 4.30 0.68
C VAL A 488 -10.22 3.69 -0.66
N MET A 489 -11.52 3.63 -0.93
CA MET A 489 -12.04 3.23 -2.24
C MET A 489 -12.13 4.46 -3.13
N VAL A 490 -11.32 4.51 -4.18
CA VAL A 490 -11.34 5.58 -5.17
C VAL A 490 -12.21 5.15 -6.34
N GLU A 491 -13.29 5.90 -6.58
CA GLU A 491 -14.28 5.59 -7.62
C GLU A 491 -13.84 6.03 -9.02
N GLY A 492 -12.89 6.96 -9.10
CA GLY A 492 -12.35 7.47 -10.35
C GLY A 492 -11.57 8.77 -10.16
N PHE A 493 -11.04 9.26 -11.26
CA PHE A 493 -10.24 10.46 -11.32
C PHE A 493 -10.70 11.37 -12.46
N SER A 494 -10.72 12.69 -12.22
CA SER A 494 -10.91 13.72 -13.24
C SER A 494 -9.81 14.78 -13.11
N PRO A 495 -9.21 15.22 -14.23
CA PRO A 495 -8.23 16.31 -14.19
C PRO A 495 -8.77 17.63 -13.63
N GLU A 496 -10.10 17.83 -13.70
CA GLU A 496 -10.74 19.06 -13.28
C GLU A 496 -11.16 19.04 -11.80
N THR A 497 -11.58 17.88 -11.30
CA THR A 497 -12.16 17.75 -9.95
C THR A 497 -11.32 16.92 -9.01
N GLY A 498 -10.28 16.22 -9.50
CA GLY A 498 -9.41 15.33 -8.74
C GLY A 498 -10.02 13.94 -8.53
N TRP A 499 -9.73 13.34 -7.39
CA TRP A 499 -10.13 11.98 -7.02
C TRP A 499 -11.51 11.95 -6.38
N ALA A 500 -12.38 11.09 -6.89
CA ALA A 500 -13.66 10.76 -6.27
C ALA A 500 -13.47 9.59 -5.29
N VAL A 501 -13.84 9.79 -4.02
CA VAL A 501 -13.69 8.80 -2.95
C VAL A 501 -15.07 8.29 -2.53
N SER A 502 -15.25 6.96 -2.54
CA SER A 502 -16.46 6.32 -1.99
C SER A 502 -16.49 6.46 -0.47
N VAL A 503 -17.48 7.19 0.03
CA VAL A 503 -17.65 7.36 1.47
C VAL A 503 -18.14 6.08 2.15
N LYS A 504 -18.94 5.28 1.46
CA LYS A 504 -19.50 4.02 1.97
C LYS A 504 -18.44 2.95 2.16
N ASP A 505 -17.54 2.82 1.17
CA ASP A 505 -16.56 1.74 1.10
C ASP A 505 -15.20 2.13 1.69
N SER A 506 -15.02 3.41 2.06
CA SER A 506 -13.79 3.92 2.68
C SER A 506 -13.92 3.94 4.20
N VAL A 507 -12.94 3.36 4.89
CA VAL A 507 -12.94 3.22 6.35
C VAL A 507 -11.54 3.52 6.91
N SER A 508 -11.48 4.32 8.00
CA SER A 508 -10.30 4.45 8.85
C SER A 508 -10.60 3.85 10.22
N ARG A 509 -9.85 2.83 10.64
CA ARG A 509 -10.07 2.13 11.92
C ARG A 509 -9.47 2.85 13.12
N ILE A 510 -8.60 3.83 12.89
CA ILE A 510 -8.02 4.63 14.00
C ILE A 510 -8.98 5.68 14.55
N GLY A 511 -10.06 5.98 13.84
CA GLY A 511 -11.13 6.87 14.29
C GLY A 511 -10.71 8.32 14.57
N SER A 512 -11.51 9.00 15.42
CA SER A 512 -11.33 10.42 15.76
C SER A 512 -9.96 10.80 16.34
N PRO A 513 -9.24 9.96 17.12
CA PRO A 513 -7.91 10.33 17.63
C PRO A 513 -6.87 10.61 16.53
N GLY A 514 -7.01 9.95 15.37
CA GLY A 514 -6.17 10.17 14.20
C GLY A 514 -6.58 11.36 13.34
N ALA A 515 -7.83 11.83 13.49
CA ALA A 515 -8.36 12.91 12.67
C ALA A 515 -7.72 14.27 12.99
N ALA A 516 -7.67 15.13 11.98
CA ALA A 516 -7.19 16.49 12.11
C ALA A 516 -8.17 17.36 12.90
N GLY A 517 -7.74 17.91 14.02
CA GLY A 517 -8.42 18.91 14.80
C GLY A 517 -9.88 18.65 15.24
N PRO A 518 -10.36 19.28 16.29
CA PRO A 518 -11.73 19.05 16.76
C PRO A 518 -12.81 19.50 15.76
N LEU A 519 -12.55 20.61 15.05
CA LEU A 519 -13.50 21.12 14.06
C LEU A 519 -13.62 20.16 12.88
N MET A 520 -12.49 19.70 12.34
CA MET A 520 -12.47 18.73 11.25
C MET A 520 -13.09 17.38 11.65
N SER A 521 -12.81 16.88 12.86
CA SER A 521 -13.35 15.59 13.30
C SER A 521 -14.88 15.60 13.50
N LEU A 522 -15.46 16.71 13.93
CA LEU A 522 -16.90 16.85 14.08
C LEU A 522 -17.60 17.05 12.73
N ASP A 523 -17.08 17.95 11.93
CA ASP A 523 -17.70 18.29 10.64
C ASP A 523 -17.49 17.17 9.61
N MET A 524 -16.40 16.41 9.72
CA MET A 524 -16.15 15.25 8.88
C MET A 524 -17.22 14.16 9.05
N LEU A 525 -17.65 13.87 10.26
CA LEU A 525 -18.72 12.89 10.48
C LEU A 525 -20.04 13.35 9.82
N GLN A 526 -20.41 14.62 10.00
CA GLN A 526 -21.60 15.19 9.36
C GLN A 526 -21.44 15.20 7.83
N LEU A 527 -20.27 15.58 7.32
CA LEU A 527 -19.96 15.56 5.89
C LEU A 527 -20.15 14.15 5.29
N ARG A 528 -19.63 13.11 5.95
CA ARG A 528 -19.81 11.73 5.52
C ARG A 528 -21.29 11.34 5.46
N LEU A 529 -22.06 11.69 6.48
CA LEU A 529 -23.50 11.43 6.53
C LEU A 529 -24.25 12.17 5.41
N ASP A 530 -23.94 13.43 5.17
CA ASP A 530 -24.54 14.26 4.12
C ASP A 530 -24.27 13.64 2.72
N VAL A 531 -23.04 13.18 2.45
CA VAL A 531 -22.69 12.52 1.18
C VAL A 531 -23.45 11.21 1.03
N MET A 532 -23.46 10.35 2.07
CA MET A 532 -24.17 9.08 2.03
C MET A 532 -25.68 9.25 1.80
N GLN A 533 -26.31 10.22 2.47
CA GLN A 533 -27.73 10.52 2.29
C GLN A 533 -28.03 11.05 0.89
N ALA A 534 -27.15 11.91 0.36
CA ALA A 534 -27.31 12.45 -0.99
C ALA A 534 -27.26 11.33 -2.06
N ASP A 535 -26.35 10.38 -1.90
CA ASP A 535 -26.24 9.23 -2.79
C ASP A 535 -27.46 8.33 -2.72
N ASP A 536 -27.95 8.01 -1.51
CA ASP A 536 -29.15 7.16 -1.33
C ASP A 536 -30.40 7.84 -1.89
N MET A 537 -30.60 9.14 -1.67
CA MET A 537 -31.75 9.87 -2.19
C MET A 537 -31.71 10.06 -3.72
N SER A 538 -30.52 10.06 -4.33
CA SER A 538 -30.40 10.09 -5.81
C SER A 538 -31.05 8.87 -6.44
N VAL A 539 -31.00 7.72 -5.74
CA VAL A 539 -31.52 6.42 -6.21
C VAL A 539 -33.01 6.24 -5.91
N PHE A 540 -33.48 6.59 -4.71
CA PHE A 540 -34.80 6.19 -4.20
C PHE A 540 -35.82 7.33 -4.01
N GLY A 541 -35.41 8.61 -4.10
CA GLY A 541 -36.25 9.74 -3.71
C GLY A 541 -37.28 10.16 -4.77
N ARG A 542 -38.56 10.42 -4.34
CA ARG A 542 -39.52 11.20 -5.14
C ARG A 542 -39.07 12.65 -5.25
N GLU A 543 -39.38 13.31 -6.37
CA GLU A 543 -39.10 14.76 -6.52
C GLU A 543 -39.86 15.57 -5.46
N GLY A 544 -39.12 16.45 -4.73
CA GLY A 544 -39.67 17.29 -3.67
C GLY A 544 -38.62 18.27 -3.15
N GLU A 545 -39.04 19.19 -2.27
CA GLU A 545 -38.13 20.22 -1.69
C GLU A 545 -36.91 19.59 -0.98
N GLU A 546 -37.09 18.48 -0.28
CA GLU A 546 -36.03 17.80 0.45
C GLU A 546 -34.97 17.25 -0.50
N LYS A 547 -35.39 16.65 -1.62
CA LYS A 547 -34.46 16.17 -2.66
C LYS A 547 -33.68 17.32 -3.28
N SER A 548 -34.31 18.46 -3.50
CA SER A 548 -33.64 19.66 -4.01
C SER A 548 -32.60 20.20 -3.02
N LYS A 549 -32.92 20.29 -1.73
CA LYS A 549 -31.99 20.72 -0.67
C LYS A 549 -30.79 19.76 -0.59
N MET A 550 -31.02 18.47 -0.61
CA MET A 550 -29.96 17.46 -0.54
C MET A 550 -29.06 17.49 -1.78
N ARG A 551 -29.63 17.68 -2.97
CA ARG A 551 -28.86 17.84 -4.21
C ARG A 551 -27.96 19.08 -4.15
N ASN A 552 -28.48 20.21 -3.66
CA ASN A 552 -27.70 21.43 -3.49
C ASN A 552 -26.59 21.23 -2.45
N ARG A 553 -26.88 20.55 -1.33
CA ARG A 553 -25.87 20.20 -0.32
C ARG A 553 -24.76 19.31 -0.90
N SER A 554 -25.12 18.28 -1.68
CA SER A 554 -24.16 17.42 -2.37
C SER A 554 -23.33 18.20 -3.40
N ALA A 555 -23.91 19.17 -4.10
CA ALA A 555 -23.17 20.04 -5.03
C ALA A 555 -22.15 20.91 -4.29
N ALA A 556 -22.56 21.53 -3.17
CA ALA A 556 -21.66 22.32 -2.31
C ALA A 556 -20.49 21.48 -1.77
N ILE A 557 -20.76 20.23 -1.33
CA ILE A 557 -19.71 19.31 -0.86
C ILE A 557 -18.74 18.95 -1.99
N ARG A 558 -19.24 18.67 -3.20
CA ARG A 558 -18.37 18.42 -4.35
C ARG A 558 -17.49 19.62 -4.69
N GLY A 559 -18.03 20.82 -4.60
CA GLY A 559 -17.26 22.07 -4.78
C GLY A 559 -16.18 22.23 -3.71
N LEU A 560 -16.50 21.96 -2.46
CA LEU A 560 -15.56 21.99 -1.33
C LEU A 560 -14.39 21.01 -1.53
N LEU A 561 -14.68 19.78 -1.97
CA LEU A 561 -13.69 18.72 -2.13
C LEU A 561 -12.94 18.77 -3.48
N ARG A 562 -13.37 19.66 -4.40
CA ARG A 562 -12.70 19.83 -5.69
C ARG A 562 -11.25 20.23 -5.50
N GLN A 563 -10.36 19.57 -6.23
CA GLN A 563 -8.93 19.82 -6.16
C GLN A 563 -8.25 19.35 -7.44
N ARG A 564 -7.44 20.20 -8.04
CA ARG A 564 -6.64 19.82 -9.21
C ARG A 564 -5.40 19.03 -8.79
N PRO A 565 -4.92 18.12 -9.63
CA PRO A 565 -3.64 17.46 -9.41
C PRO A 565 -2.50 18.49 -9.25
N GLY A 566 -1.62 18.27 -8.27
CA GLY A 566 -0.53 19.18 -7.94
C GLY A 566 -0.90 20.33 -6.97
N GLU A 567 -2.18 20.55 -6.70
CA GLU A 567 -2.61 21.52 -5.68
C GLU A 567 -2.65 20.85 -4.29
N ALA A 568 -1.74 21.24 -3.39
CA ALA A 568 -1.76 20.75 -2.02
C ALA A 568 -2.63 21.65 -1.14
N ALA A 569 -3.64 21.06 -0.48
CA ALA A 569 -4.50 21.78 0.45
C ALA A 569 -3.95 21.72 1.87
N ARG A 570 -3.60 22.88 2.47
CA ARG A 570 -3.25 22.99 3.88
C ARG A 570 -4.47 22.73 4.77
N LEU A 571 -4.25 22.23 5.97
CA LEU A 571 -5.32 22.00 6.93
C LEU A 571 -6.12 23.28 7.25
N SER A 572 -5.43 24.43 7.33
CA SER A 572 -6.09 25.73 7.54
C SER A 572 -7.11 26.04 6.44
N ALA A 573 -6.75 25.84 5.17
CA ALA A 573 -7.66 26.05 4.04
C ALA A 573 -8.85 25.10 4.07
N GLN A 574 -8.61 23.82 4.38
CA GLN A 574 -9.67 22.82 4.53
C GLN A 574 -10.60 23.17 5.69
N THR A 575 -10.05 23.66 6.82
CA THR A 575 -10.84 24.09 7.98
C THR A 575 -11.77 25.28 7.65
N VAL A 576 -11.26 26.25 6.88
CA VAL A 576 -12.08 27.38 6.39
C VAL A 576 -13.24 26.87 5.54
N GLY A 577 -12.98 25.98 4.57
CA GLY A 577 -14.03 25.40 3.74
C GLY A 577 -15.07 24.60 4.53
N MET A 578 -14.65 23.79 5.50
CA MET A 578 -15.56 23.05 6.39
C MET A 578 -16.41 23.99 7.24
N LEU A 579 -15.84 25.09 7.73
CA LEU A 579 -16.59 26.12 8.48
C LEU A 579 -17.63 26.80 7.58
N ALA A 580 -17.30 27.10 6.31
CA ALA A 580 -18.24 27.64 5.32
C ALA A 580 -19.44 26.71 5.12
N LEU A 581 -19.18 25.42 4.94
CA LEU A 581 -20.22 24.41 4.79
C LEU A 581 -21.10 24.30 6.03
N ARG A 582 -20.50 24.30 7.21
CA ARG A 582 -21.20 24.23 8.51
C ARG A 582 -22.08 25.43 8.77
N ARG A 583 -21.65 26.64 8.40
CA ARG A 583 -22.40 27.89 8.55
C ARG A 583 -23.48 28.10 7.49
N GLY A 584 -23.59 27.19 6.51
CA GLY A 584 -24.54 27.33 5.40
C GLY A 584 -24.14 28.39 4.38
N ALA A 585 -22.90 28.90 4.41
CA ALA A 585 -22.42 29.91 3.47
C ALA A 585 -22.33 29.39 2.02
N LEU A 586 -22.37 28.07 1.83
CA LEU A 586 -22.36 27.40 0.53
C LEU A 586 -23.75 26.89 0.11
N ASP A 587 -24.81 27.16 0.90
CA ASP A 587 -26.14 26.65 0.63
C ASP A 587 -26.73 27.28 -0.65
N GLY A 588 -27.28 26.41 -1.50
CA GLY A 588 -27.88 26.82 -2.77
C GLY A 588 -26.89 27.02 -3.92
N MET A 589 -25.59 26.96 -3.67
CA MET A 589 -24.55 27.07 -4.70
C MET A 589 -24.41 25.76 -5.49
N ASN A 590 -24.07 25.87 -6.77
CA ASN A 590 -23.57 24.73 -7.54
C ASN A 590 -22.11 24.42 -7.17
N ALA A 591 -21.53 23.35 -7.73
CA ALA A 591 -20.18 22.91 -7.35
C ALA A 591 -19.08 23.92 -7.71
N ASP A 592 -19.21 24.63 -8.85
CA ASP A 592 -18.25 25.65 -9.28
C ASP A 592 -18.32 26.90 -8.41
N GLU A 593 -19.55 27.38 -8.15
CA GLU A 593 -19.79 28.52 -7.25
C GLU A 593 -19.29 28.26 -5.83
N ALA A 594 -19.52 27.04 -5.31
CA ALA A 594 -19.06 26.64 -3.98
C ALA A 594 -17.53 26.56 -3.92
N HIS A 595 -16.88 26.02 -4.96
CA HIS A 595 -15.43 25.99 -5.05
C HIS A 595 -14.83 27.40 -5.02
N ASP A 596 -15.32 28.29 -5.90
CA ASP A 596 -14.83 29.67 -5.99
C ASP A 596 -15.08 30.45 -4.69
N ALA A 597 -16.22 30.23 -4.03
CA ALA A 597 -16.54 30.84 -2.75
C ALA A 597 -15.56 30.40 -1.64
N VAL A 598 -15.21 29.11 -1.58
CA VAL A 598 -14.24 28.58 -0.61
C VAL A 598 -12.85 29.16 -0.87
N GLU A 599 -12.37 29.16 -2.12
CA GLU A 599 -11.05 29.71 -2.45
C GLU A 599 -10.97 31.22 -2.14
N ALA A 600 -12.03 31.97 -2.43
CA ALA A 600 -12.11 33.38 -2.06
C ALA A 600 -12.13 33.60 -0.54
N ALA A 601 -12.82 32.74 0.22
CA ALA A 601 -12.84 32.79 1.69
C ALA A 601 -11.48 32.48 2.29
N VAL A 602 -10.77 31.47 1.77
CA VAL A 602 -9.40 31.14 2.18
C VAL A 602 -8.46 32.31 1.91
N ALA A 603 -8.54 32.94 0.75
CA ALA A 603 -7.73 34.11 0.42
C ALA A 603 -7.99 35.27 1.40
N ARG A 604 -9.27 35.60 1.66
CA ARG A 604 -9.63 36.65 2.63
C ARG A 604 -9.18 36.32 4.05
N ALA A 605 -9.33 35.06 4.50
CA ALA A 605 -8.83 34.63 5.80
C ALA A 605 -7.32 34.78 5.90
N ARG A 606 -6.59 34.47 4.81
CA ARG A 606 -5.13 34.63 4.76
C ARG A 606 -4.69 36.10 4.84
N GLU A 607 -5.49 37.03 4.36
CA GLU A 607 -5.24 38.47 4.47
C GLU A 607 -5.60 39.04 5.84
N ARG A 608 -6.73 38.59 6.43
CA ARG A 608 -7.28 39.18 7.67
C ARG A 608 -6.73 38.57 8.95
N VAL A 609 -6.54 37.24 8.95
CA VAL A 609 -6.21 36.45 10.16
C VAL A 609 -5.14 35.39 9.89
N PRO A 610 -3.99 35.74 9.25
CA PRO A 610 -2.96 34.77 8.87
C PRO A 610 -2.45 33.96 10.07
N GLU A 611 -2.36 34.59 11.26
CA GLU A 611 -1.88 33.97 12.49
C GLU A 611 -2.78 32.81 12.96
N ILE A 612 -4.09 32.87 12.71
CA ILE A 612 -5.01 31.78 13.03
C ILE A 612 -4.80 30.61 12.09
N LEU A 613 -4.62 30.89 10.80
CA LEU A 613 -4.36 29.85 9.78
C LEU A 613 -3.04 29.16 10.04
N ASP A 614 -1.98 29.92 10.35
CA ASP A 614 -0.67 29.34 10.65
C ASP A 614 -0.71 28.51 11.95
N ALA A 615 -1.45 28.96 12.98
CA ALA A 615 -1.65 28.18 14.20
C ALA A 615 -2.41 26.86 13.98
N ILE A 616 -3.35 26.81 13.03
CA ILE A 616 -4.01 25.56 12.62
C ILE A 616 -3.03 24.61 11.96
N ASP A 617 -2.22 25.11 11.04
CA ASP A 617 -1.24 24.31 10.30
C ASP A 617 -0.09 23.81 11.19
N GLU A 618 0.37 24.61 12.16
CA GLU A 618 1.41 24.23 13.11
C GLU A 618 0.93 23.25 14.19
N ALA A 619 -0.32 23.39 14.62
CA ALA A 619 -0.87 22.60 15.72
C ALA A 619 -2.26 22.01 15.37
N PRO A 620 -2.33 21.04 14.46
CA PRO A 620 -3.58 20.55 13.86
C PRO A 620 -4.60 19.97 14.86
N LYS A 621 -4.19 19.66 16.09
CA LYS A 621 -5.08 19.16 17.17
C LYS A 621 -5.50 20.23 18.18
N LYS A 622 -4.93 21.41 18.10
CA LYS A 622 -5.29 22.49 19.03
C LYS A 622 -6.71 22.96 18.75
N LYS A 623 -7.53 22.98 19.79
CA LYS A 623 -8.89 23.53 19.70
C LYS A 623 -8.85 25.02 19.35
N LEU A 624 -9.69 25.42 18.42
CA LEU A 624 -9.94 26.82 18.17
C LEU A 624 -10.84 27.39 19.27
N THR A 625 -10.59 28.63 19.69
CA THR A 625 -11.51 29.34 20.55
C THR A 625 -12.72 29.86 19.77
N ASP A 626 -13.84 30.16 20.45
CA ASP A 626 -15.03 30.71 19.79
C ASP A 626 -14.69 32.01 19.06
N GLU A 627 -13.81 32.85 19.61
CA GLU A 627 -13.32 34.08 18.98
C GLU A 627 -12.58 33.82 17.68
N GLN A 628 -11.74 32.79 17.64
CA GLN A 628 -11.03 32.38 16.42
C GLN A 628 -11.97 31.82 15.37
N ILE A 629 -12.98 31.06 15.78
CA ILE A 629 -14.00 30.52 14.87
C ILE A 629 -14.82 31.67 14.27
N GLU A 630 -15.23 32.67 15.07
CA GLU A 630 -15.94 33.83 14.55
C GLU A 630 -15.06 34.68 13.60
N ALA A 631 -13.80 34.93 13.96
CA ALA A 631 -12.86 35.65 13.09
C ALA A 631 -12.65 34.94 11.72
N LEU A 632 -12.62 33.62 11.71
CA LEU A 632 -12.59 32.86 10.46
C LEU A 632 -13.93 32.95 9.71
N ALA A 633 -15.05 32.97 10.41
CA ALA A 633 -16.37 33.06 9.81
C ALA A 633 -16.60 34.42 9.10
N GLU A 634 -16.05 35.52 9.62
CA GLU A 634 -16.09 36.82 8.97
C GLU A 634 -15.44 36.84 7.59
N ALA A 635 -14.58 35.87 7.27
CA ALA A 635 -14.02 35.72 5.94
C ALA A 635 -15.04 35.31 4.87
N PHE A 636 -16.23 34.81 5.27
CA PHE A 636 -17.35 34.50 4.35
C PHE A 636 -18.29 35.68 4.15
N GLU A 637 -18.26 36.65 5.04
CA GLU A 637 -19.05 37.87 4.92
C GLU A 637 -18.39 38.80 3.89
N LYS A 638 -19.20 39.35 2.96
CA LYS A 638 -18.74 40.16 1.84
C LYS A 638 -18.17 41.50 2.26
#